data_7761fd32ece88c4fa3f0bb4b3941c22d
#
_entry.id   7761fd32ece88c4fa3f0bb4b3941c22d
#
_cell.length_a   1.000
_cell.length_b   1.000
_cell.length_c   1.000
_cell.angle_alpha   90.00
_cell.angle_beta   90.00
_cell.angle_gamma   90.00
#
_symmetry.space_group_name_H-M   'P 1'
#
loop_
_entity.id
_entity.type
_entity.pdbx_description
1 polymer ?
#
loop_
_entity_poly.entity_id
_entity_poly.type
_entity_poly.pdbx_seq_one_letter_code
_entity_poly.pdbx_strand_id
1 'polypeptide(L)'
;MRSILQDIRYAVRQLRKSPGFTLTVVITLALGIGANTAVFSVMNAVLMKLLPVSRAEGLSYMRMANGQGQPPRVTSSGDSRTAFSLATFEALRQRTDVFEELIAYVPLSLDGSVAVRHGELPDTAEGEEVSGNFFSGLGARLERGRGFTLQDEKNHAPVVVLSYDYWTRSFARDPGVVGQTLYIKSIPVTVVGVAAHGFQGIEPGASTDFWIPLQDRPELNAWGANFIKLYDSHWFCLRVMARLRPGVSAMRAQQALTGAFGKVVKQSVGSVDPKEWKPLLDFVPVRGLAGAEDPEGARAPITILMGMVGLVLLIACTNVAMMVIARNTVRQREFSLRLAIGAGRAAIFRQLLCESILLVSAGAALGWLFALAATQLLATRSGVETGMAPDRSVLIFTLLISALATLFFGLVPLWSAMRAPVAGVLRATSANTTTSRSRIIGGRIVLAGQMAICLVLLMAAMLLLSTLRNYATQNLGMQAEGLLVFGVTPQGQTDGQVFYRTLSDRLRQLPGVESVSMAILRPGTGWSNNSDGYMLDGVEKRGEMVRSNNVGPGFFHTMGVPILAGRDIAESDTHGTQMVALVNETFVKKFLSNTNPLGHVMGRGDYRTYIVGVVRDSKYTAVNEEPMPMAYMAAMQMPLNAMQIEVRVRGDAMSMLPEVRKAVASLYPNVPLEKPMTQHEQFDKSYEPVRILASLCSFFGLLAAFLVATGLYGTYSFRVSRRTTEIGVRMALGASRGQVLAMVLRESLWVLVAGLAAGIPLTLLAVRPLKSMLYQMSPLDPVSFILAIAIMILVSGCAALVPARRAASIEPMQALRAE
;
A
#
# COMPACT_ATOMS: atom_id res chain seq x y z
N MET A 1 -31.10 11.77 -36.89
CA MET A 1 -30.63 10.40 -36.60
C MET A 1 -30.00 9.71 -37.83
N ARG A 2 -30.59 9.74 -39.07
CA ARG A 2 -29.98 9.08 -40.24
C ARG A 2 -28.56 9.57 -40.59
N SER A 3 -28.22 10.85 -40.37
CA SER A 3 -26.88 11.40 -40.67
C SER A 3 -25.80 10.89 -39.70
N ILE A 4 -26.10 10.72 -38.41
CA ILE A 4 -25.12 10.23 -37.39
C ILE A 4 -24.79 8.76 -37.66
N LEU A 5 -25.76 7.92 -37.98
CA LEU A 5 -25.52 6.50 -38.32
C LEU A 5 -24.66 6.38 -39.59
N GLN A 6 -24.80 7.28 -40.56
CA GLN A 6 -23.94 7.31 -41.75
C GLN A 6 -22.51 7.74 -41.39
N ASP A 7 -22.35 8.73 -40.51
CA ASP A 7 -21.03 9.19 -40.02
C ASP A 7 -20.32 8.07 -39.27
N ILE A 8 -21.01 7.32 -38.40
CA ILE A 8 -20.44 6.14 -37.66
C ILE A 8 -20.01 5.04 -38.64
N ARG A 9 -20.85 4.67 -39.60
CA ARG A 9 -20.49 3.65 -40.62
C ARG A 9 -19.28 4.09 -41.47
N TYR A 10 -19.22 5.34 -41.81
CA TYR A 10 -18.07 5.90 -42.55
C TYR A 10 -16.79 5.87 -41.68
N ALA A 11 -16.87 6.29 -40.42
CA ALA A 11 -15.76 6.25 -39.46
C ALA A 11 -15.23 4.82 -39.26
N VAL A 12 -16.10 3.85 -39.06
CA VAL A 12 -15.70 2.42 -38.93
C VAL A 12 -14.99 1.94 -40.20
N ARG A 13 -15.52 2.25 -41.41
CA ARG A 13 -14.89 1.86 -42.66
C ARG A 13 -13.51 2.51 -42.82
N GLN A 14 -13.37 3.76 -42.40
CA GLN A 14 -12.12 4.53 -42.51
C GLN A 14 -11.06 4.03 -41.53
N LEU A 15 -11.47 3.63 -40.32
CA LEU A 15 -10.58 3.03 -39.32
C LEU A 15 -10.10 1.64 -39.74
N ARG A 16 -10.98 0.84 -40.38
CA ARG A 16 -10.60 -0.49 -40.94
C ARG A 16 -9.62 -0.39 -42.12
N LYS A 17 -9.64 0.72 -42.90
CA LYS A 17 -8.66 0.94 -43.97
C LYS A 17 -7.25 1.27 -43.51
N SER A 18 -7.08 1.64 -42.23
CA SER A 18 -5.78 1.95 -41.62
C SER A 18 -5.59 1.20 -40.29
N PRO A 19 -5.43 -0.15 -40.34
CA PRO A 19 -5.44 -0.99 -39.13
C PRO A 19 -4.25 -0.66 -38.20
N GLY A 20 -3.07 -0.41 -38.74
CA GLY A 20 -1.89 -0.06 -37.94
C GLY A 20 -2.08 1.22 -37.12
N PHE A 21 -2.62 2.29 -37.74
CA PHE A 21 -2.95 3.53 -37.02
C PHE A 21 -3.99 3.27 -35.92
N THR A 22 -5.08 2.59 -36.27
CA THR A 22 -6.19 2.34 -35.35
C THR A 22 -5.69 1.55 -34.14
N LEU A 23 -4.94 0.48 -34.35
CA LEU A 23 -4.38 -0.37 -33.30
C LEU A 23 -3.44 0.42 -32.37
N THR A 24 -2.51 1.19 -32.94
CA THR A 24 -1.56 2.00 -32.15
C THR A 24 -2.30 3.02 -31.29
N VAL A 25 -3.29 3.73 -31.85
CA VAL A 25 -4.08 4.70 -31.09
C VAL A 25 -4.90 4.04 -29.99
N VAL A 26 -5.59 2.94 -30.31
CA VAL A 26 -6.42 2.22 -29.33
C VAL A 26 -5.57 1.64 -28.19
N ILE A 27 -4.41 1.03 -28.48
CA ILE A 27 -3.50 0.51 -27.45
C ILE A 27 -2.95 1.65 -26.59
N THR A 28 -2.53 2.77 -27.20
CA THR A 28 -2.01 3.95 -26.47
C THR A 28 -3.06 4.49 -25.48
N LEU A 29 -4.31 4.63 -25.95
CA LEU A 29 -5.42 5.07 -25.11
C LEU A 29 -5.80 4.04 -24.05
N ALA A 30 -5.82 2.75 -24.40
CA ALA A 30 -6.12 1.68 -23.46
C ALA A 30 -5.13 1.65 -22.29
N LEU A 31 -3.84 1.79 -22.58
CA LEU A 31 -2.79 1.84 -21.55
C LEU A 31 -2.92 3.12 -20.69
N GLY A 32 -3.13 4.29 -21.31
CA GLY A 32 -3.27 5.55 -20.58
C GLY A 32 -4.54 5.61 -19.71
N ILE A 33 -5.69 5.29 -20.28
CA ILE A 33 -6.98 5.29 -19.56
C ILE A 33 -7.01 4.15 -18.54
N GLY A 34 -6.57 2.96 -18.92
CA GLY A 34 -6.58 1.77 -18.08
C GLY A 34 -5.68 1.90 -16.85
N ALA A 35 -4.48 2.46 -17.00
CA ALA A 35 -3.59 2.75 -15.89
C ALA A 35 -4.21 3.73 -14.89
N ASN A 36 -4.81 4.83 -15.38
CA ASN A 36 -5.52 5.79 -14.54
C ASN A 36 -6.71 5.15 -13.83
N THR A 37 -7.48 4.32 -14.53
CA THR A 37 -8.63 3.60 -13.95
C THR A 37 -8.19 2.64 -12.86
N ALA A 38 -7.10 1.87 -13.07
CA ALA A 38 -6.58 0.93 -12.09
C ALA A 38 -6.10 1.65 -10.82
N VAL A 39 -5.31 2.71 -10.97
CA VAL A 39 -4.82 3.49 -9.80
C VAL A 39 -5.95 4.20 -9.09
N PHE A 40 -6.94 4.73 -9.83
CA PHE A 40 -8.12 5.33 -9.20
C PHE A 40 -8.96 4.27 -8.45
N SER A 41 -9.03 3.03 -8.95
CA SER A 41 -9.69 1.93 -8.22
C SER A 41 -9.04 1.68 -6.86
N VAL A 42 -7.70 1.64 -6.83
CA VAL A 42 -6.94 1.52 -5.57
C VAL A 42 -7.18 2.72 -4.67
N MET A 43 -7.11 3.94 -5.22
CA MET A 43 -7.37 5.16 -4.46
C MET A 43 -8.78 5.17 -3.87
N ASN A 44 -9.78 4.79 -4.67
CA ASN A 44 -11.17 4.70 -4.22
C ASN A 44 -11.30 3.66 -3.08
N ALA A 45 -10.71 2.48 -3.24
CA ALA A 45 -10.74 1.44 -2.21
C ALA A 45 -10.05 1.90 -0.91
N VAL A 46 -8.88 2.54 -1.01
CA VAL A 46 -8.07 2.89 0.17
C VAL A 46 -8.55 4.16 0.87
N LEU A 47 -9.08 5.15 0.13
CA LEU A 47 -9.38 6.48 0.70
C LEU A 47 -10.86 6.88 0.69
N MET A 48 -11.69 6.28 -0.16
CA MET A 48 -13.03 6.83 -0.42
C MET A 48 -14.17 5.85 -0.20
N LYS A 49 -13.94 4.55 -0.36
CA LYS A 49 -14.98 3.53 -0.31
C LYS A 49 -15.55 3.45 1.10
N LEU A 50 -16.88 3.42 1.19
CA LEU A 50 -17.58 3.22 2.45
C LEU A 50 -17.63 1.72 2.81
N LEU A 51 -17.72 1.41 4.11
CA LEU A 51 -17.97 0.05 4.56
C LEU A 51 -19.28 -0.50 3.94
N PRO A 52 -19.34 -1.82 3.65
CA PRO A 52 -20.56 -2.44 3.07
C PRO A 52 -21.65 -2.65 4.14
N VAL A 53 -22.01 -1.59 4.86
CA VAL A 53 -23.00 -1.58 5.95
C VAL A 53 -24.07 -0.51 5.70
N SER A 54 -25.22 -0.67 6.37
CA SER A 54 -26.32 0.27 6.25
C SER A 54 -25.94 1.62 6.84
N ARG A 55 -26.23 2.71 6.11
CA ARG A 55 -25.92 4.09 6.54
C ARG A 55 -24.46 4.31 6.93
N ALA A 56 -23.53 3.76 6.16
CA ALA A 56 -22.08 3.88 6.39
C ALA A 56 -21.58 5.33 6.48
N GLU A 57 -22.23 6.27 5.78
CA GLU A 57 -21.86 7.70 5.78
C GLU A 57 -21.91 8.36 7.15
N GLY A 58 -22.70 7.82 8.10
CA GLY A 58 -22.84 8.34 9.46
C GLY A 58 -21.82 7.79 10.47
N LEU A 59 -20.97 6.86 10.06
CA LEU A 59 -19.99 6.24 10.94
C LEU A 59 -18.69 7.05 11.01
N SER A 60 -18.11 7.13 12.20
CA SER A 60 -16.82 7.77 12.45
C SER A 60 -15.98 6.93 13.42
N TYR A 61 -14.68 6.86 13.17
CA TYR A 61 -13.72 6.40 14.16
C TYR A 61 -13.54 7.48 15.24
N MET A 62 -13.51 7.04 16.49
CA MET A 62 -13.16 7.91 17.62
C MET A 62 -11.65 7.82 17.88
N ARG A 63 -11.01 8.96 18.08
CA ARG A 63 -9.58 9.05 18.42
C ARG A 63 -9.29 10.21 19.37
N MET A 64 -8.10 10.24 19.95
CA MET A 64 -7.59 11.39 20.69
C MET A 64 -7.36 12.55 19.72
N ALA A 65 -7.77 13.76 20.13
CA ALA A 65 -7.65 14.94 19.30
C ALA A 65 -6.23 15.53 19.30
N ASN A 66 -5.94 16.41 18.34
CA ASN A 66 -4.69 17.19 18.23
C ASN A 66 -3.41 16.32 18.15
N GLY A 67 -3.49 15.09 17.64
CA GLY A 67 -2.35 14.20 17.51
C GLY A 67 -1.78 13.66 18.82
N GLN A 68 -2.41 13.96 19.96
CA GLN A 68 -1.98 13.40 21.25
C GLN A 68 -2.36 11.92 21.35
N GLY A 69 -1.55 11.16 22.08
CA GLY A 69 -1.82 9.77 22.41
C GLY A 69 -2.75 9.63 23.63
N GLN A 70 -2.75 8.43 24.20
CA GLN A 70 -3.48 8.12 25.43
C GLN A 70 -3.04 8.97 26.63
N PRO A 71 -3.84 8.99 27.72
CA PRO A 71 -3.43 9.64 28.96
C PRO A 71 -2.10 9.05 29.49
N PRO A 72 -1.30 9.82 30.23
CA PRO A 72 -0.10 9.30 30.89
C PRO A 72 -0.48 8.24 31.94
N ARG A 73 0.45 7.33 32.23
CA ARG A 73 0.32 6.27 33.25
C ARG A 73 -0.73 5.19 32.92
N VAL A 74 -1.11 5.05 31.67
CA VAL A 74 -1.93 3.90 31.18
C VAL A 74 -1.06 2.96 30.38
N THR A 75 -1.55 1.72 30.26
CA THR A 75 -0.99 0.74 29.32
C THR A 75 -1.91 0.64 28.11
N SER A 76 -1.37 0.57 26.91
CA SER A 76 -2.18 0.44 25.69
C SER A 76 -1.71 -0.71 24.80
N SER A 77 -2.66 -1.20 24.01
CA SER A 77 -2.40 -2.06 22.87
C SER A 77 -2.94 -1.39 21.61
N GLY A 78 -2.13 -1.37 20.56
CA GLY A 78 -2.43 -0.67 19.32
C GLY A 78 -1.92 0.77 19.30
N ASP A 79 -2.46 1.57 18.36
CA ASP A 79 -2.11 3.00 18.28
C ASP A 79 -2.67 3.74 19.49
N SER A 80 -1.79 4.41 20.20
CA SER A 80 -2.14 5.18 21.41
C SER A 80 -3.18 6.29 21.19
N ARG A 81 -3.39 6.71 19.95
CA ARG A 81 -4.38 7.74 19.58
C ARG A 81 -5.80 7.16 19.46
N THR A 82 -5.95 5.87 19.18
CA THR A 82 -7.23 5.23 18.84
C THR A 82 -7.67 4.20 19.87
N ALA A 83 -6.82 3.89 20.85
CA ALA A 83 -7.13 2.94 21.92
C ALA A 83 -7.83 3.60 23.10
N PHE A 84 -8.88 2.94 23.63
CA PHE A 84 -9.68 3.38 24.77
C PHE A 84 -9.84 2.25 25.78
N SER A 85 -10.06 2.59 27.06
CA SER A 85 -10.40 1.60 28.08
C SER A 85 -11.88 1.20 28.02
N LEU A 86 -12.21 0.00 28.50
CA LEU A 86 -13.59 -0.44 28.62
C LEU A 86 -14.42 0.53 29.49
N ALA A 87 -13.85 1.04 30.59
CA ALA A 87 -14.50 2.05 31.41
C ALA A 87 -14.84 3.33 30.64
N THR A 88 -13.98 3.76 29.72
CA THR A 88 -14.26 4.88 28.81
C THR A 88 -15.41 4.56 27.86
N PHE A 89 -15.37 3.39 27.23
CA PHE A 89 -16.41 2.94 26.31
C PHE A 89 -17.78 2.88 27.00
N GLU A 90 -17.86 2.26 28.19
CA GLU A 90 -19.12 2.14 28.94
C GLU A 90 -19.69 3.49 29.39
N ALA A 91 -18.83 4.39 29.88
CA ALA A 91 -19.25 5.72 30.29
C ALA A 91 -19.76 6.58 29.11
N LEU A 92 -19.08 6.47 27.96
CA LEU A 92 -19.49 7.19 26.75
C LEU A 92 -20.74 6.56 26.10
N ARG A 93 -20.92 5.25 26.18
CA ARG A 93 -22.11 4.55 25.68
C ARG A 93 -23.41 5.03 26.32
N GLN A 94 -23.35 5.52 27.55
CA GLN A 94 -24.50 6.11 28.24
C GLN A 94 -24.92 7.49 27.70
N ARG A 95 -24.07 8.13 26.85
CA ARG A 95 -24.32 9.45 26.26
C ARG A 95 -25.21 9.33 25.01
N THR A 96 -26.44 8.88 25.23
CA THR A 96 -27.47 8.76 24.20
C THR A 96 -27.94 10.09 23.62
N ASP A 97 -27.57 11.21 24.24
CA ASP A 97 -27.77 12.58 23.73
C ASP A 97 -26.81 12.89 22.55
N VAL A 98 -25.66 12.25 22.50
CA VAL A 98 -24.61 12.45 21.48
C VAL A 98 -24.60 11.33 20.45
N PHE A 99 -24.68 10.08 20.90
CA PHE A 99 -24.55 8.91 20.05
C PHE A 99 -25.91 8.27 19.72
N GLU A 100 -26.13 7.91 18.46
CA GLU A 100 -27.13 6.95 18.06
C GLU A 100 -26.63 5.53 18.37
N GLU A 101 -25.35 5.23 18.00
CA GLU A 101 -24.68 3.97 18.29
C GLU A 101 -23.22 4.23 18.66
N LEU A 102 -22.71 3.49 19.62
CA LEU A 102 -21.31 3.42 19.98
C LEU A 102 -20.89 1.96 20.01
N ILE A 103 -19.85 1.61 19.26
CA ILE A 103 -19.41 0.25 18.98
C ILE A 103 -17.95 0.15 19.37
N ALA A 104 -17.58 -0.93 20.07
CA ALA A 104 -16.19 -1.23 20.40
C ALA A 104 -15.77 -2.56 19.80
N TYR A 105 -14.48 -2.67 19.52
CA TYR A 105 -13.84 -3.89 19.05
C TYR A 105 -12.37 -3.96 19.46
N VAL A 106 -11.84 -5.17 19.54
CA VAL A 106 -10.44 -5.44 19.83
C VAL A 106 -10.03 -6.78 19.20
N PRO A 107 -8.84 -6.89 18.58
CA PRO A 107 -8.36 -8.16 18.03
C PRO A 107 -8.08 -9.17 19.16
N LEU A 108 -8.32 -10.46 18.88
CA LEU A 108 -8.05 -11.57 19.79
C LEU A 108 -6.58 -11.99 19.87
N SER A 109 -5.75 -11.43 19.00
CA SER A 109 -4.30 -11.69 18.96
C SER A 109 -3.54 -10.44 18.52
N LEU A 110 -2.34 -10.27 19.07
CA LEU A 110 -1.40 -9.22 18.64
C LEU A 110 -0.91 -9.46 17.21
N ASP A 111 -0.83 -10.73 16.80
CA ASP A 111 -0.39 -11.14 15.46
C ASP A 111 -1.56 -11.31 14.45
N GLY A 112 -2.80 -11.10 14.90
CA GLY A 112 -4.01 -11.22 14.11
C GLY A 112 -4.58 -12.64 14.02
N SER A 113 -3.86 -13.71 14.37
CA SER A 113 -4.38 -15.07 14.31
C SER A 113 -4.40 -15.75 15.67
N VAL A 114 -5.41 -16.61 15.89
CA VAL A 114 -5.56 -17.44 17.07
C VAL A 114 -5.79 -18.90 16.66
N ALA A 115 -5.41 -19.83 17.54
CA ALA A 115 -5.69 -21.24 17.37
C ALA A 115 -7.19 -21.51 17.42
N VAL A 116 -7.71 -22.15 16.39
CA VAL A 116 -9.10 -22.59 16.27
C VAL A 116 -9.15 -24.07 15.94
N ARG A 117 -10.24 -24.74 16.28
CA ARG A 117 -10.46 -26.12 15.90
C ARG A 117 -11.92 -26.37 15.56
N HIS A 118 -12.14 -26.84 14.34
CA HIS A 118 -13.41 -27.39 13.89
C HIS A 118 -13.17 -28.84 13.44
N GLY A 119 -13.84 -29.80 14.05
CA GLY A 119 -13.50 -31.22 13.87
C GLY A 119 -12.20 -31.65 14.57
N GLU A 120 -11.38 -32.45 13.90
CA GLU A 120 -10.18 -33.08 14.50
C GLU A 120 -8.88 -32.26 14.26
N LEU A 121 -8.84 -31.45 13.20
CA LEU A 121 -7.64 -30.72 12.82
C LEU A 121 -7.61 -29.31 13.41
N PRO A 122 -6.51 -28.92 14.08
CA PRO A 122 -6.31 -27.54 14.49
C PRO A 122 -5.97 -26.65 13.28
N ASP A 123 -6.48 -25.42 13.32
CA ASP A 123 -6.26 -24.39 12.31
C ASP A 123 -6.00 -23.05 13.01
N THR A 124 -5.72 -22.02 12.24
CA THR A 124 -5.58 -20.64 12.73
C THR A 124 -6.59 -19.74 12.01
N ALA A 125 -7.18 -18.81 12.76
CA ALA A 125 -8.13 -17.85 12.21
C ALA A 125 -7.96 -16.48 12.86
N GLU A 126 -8.31 -15.42 12.14
CA GLU A 126 -8.29 -14.05 12.65
C GLU A 126 -9.62 -13.72 13.31
N GLY A 127 -9.60 -13.38 14.60
CA GLY A 127 -10.79 -13.13 15.40
C GLY A 127 -10.76 -11.77 16.08
N GLU A 128 -11.96 -11.23 16.33
CA GLU A 128 -12.16 -9.99 17.09
C GLU A 128 -13.19 -10.18 18.20
N GLU A 129 -12.94 -9.56 19.36
CA GLU A 129 -13.99 -9.29 20.35
C GLU A 129 -14.69 -7.99 20.00
N VAL A 130 -16.03 -8.00 20.04
CA VAL A 130 -16.85 -6.87 19.62
C VAL A 130 -18.00 -6.62 20.59
N SER A 131 -18.45 -5.37 20.72
CA SER A 131 -19.60 -5.03 21.54
C SER A 131 -20.88 -5.71 21.04
N GLY A 132 -21.81 -6.02 21.95
CA GLY A 132 -23.02 -6.78 21.65
C GLY A 132 -23.95 -6.14 20.61
N ASN A 133 -23.82 -4.82 20.38
CA ASN A 133 -24.52 -4.09 19.32
C ASN A 133 -23.72 -3.97 18.01
N PHE A 134 -22.62 -4.72 17.84
CA PHE A 134 -21.72 -4.58 16.69
C PHE A 134 -22.45 -4.72 15.34
N PHE A 135 -23.12 -5.84 15.11
CA PHE A 135 -23.81 -6.07 13.83
C PHE A 135 -25.04 -5.16 13.66
N SER A 136 -25.84 -4.96 14.69
CA SER A 136 -27.03 -4.09 14.65
C SER A 136 -26.66 -2.62 14.52
N GLY A 137 -25.69 -2.13 15.29
CA GLY A 137 -25.24 -0.75 15.27
C GLY A 137 -24.51 -0.35 13.99
N LEU A 138 -23.74 -1.26 13.40
CA LEU A 138 -23.19 -1.08 12.05
C LEU A 138 -24.28 -1.15 10.98
N GLY A 139 -25.37 -1.90 11.22
CA GLY A 139 -26.31 -2.28 10.19
C GLY A 139 -25.73 -3.31 9.21
N ALA A 140 -24.81 -4.15 9.69
CA ALA A 140 -24.21 -5.23 8.92
C ALA A 140 -25.23 -6.35 8.70
N ARG A 141 -25.35 -6.81 7.46
CA ARG A 141 -26.28 -7.91 7.12
C ARG A 141 -25.66 -9.25 7.48
N LEU A 142 -26.54 -10.20 7.79
CA LEU A 142 -26.17 -11.60 8.02
C LEU A 142 -26.72 -12.46 6.88
N GLU A 143 -25.93 -13.43 6.46
CA GLU A 143 -26.33 -14.44 5.48
C GLU A 143 -27.17 -15.50 6.14
N ARG A 144 -26.83 -15.90 7.39
CA ARG A 144 -27.52 -16.91 8.18
C ARG A 144 -27.49 -16.56 9.67
N GLY A 145 -28.48 -17.06 10.40
CA GLY A 145 -28.55 -16.95 11.85
C GLY A 145 -28.82 -15.53 12.36
N ARG A 146 -28.17 -15.17 13.47
CA ARG A 146 -28.30 -13.89 14.15
C ARG A 146 -26.96 -13.28 14.51
N GLY A 147 -26.91 -11.97 14.69
CA GLY A 147 -25.80 -11.25 15.33
C GLY A 147 -25.83 -11.36 16.85
N PHE A 148 -24.92 -10.64 17.47
CA PHE A 148 -24.89 -10.52 18.93
C PHE A 148 -25.96 -9.56 19.45
N THR A 149 -26.28 -9.71 20.74
CA THR A 149 -27.13 -8.85 21.50
C THR A 149 -26.37 -8.30 22.72
N LEU A 150 -26.88 -7.21 23.31
CA LEU A 150 -26.32 -6.68 24.55
C LEU A 150 -26.38 -7.71 25.70
N GLN A 151 -27.32 -8.67 25.62
CA GLN A 151 -27.43 -9.75 26.60
C GLN A 151 -26.33 -10.79 26.42
N ASP A 152 -25.91 -11.10 25.16
CA ASP A 152 -24.78 -11.99 24.90
C ASP A 152 -23.48 -11.40 25.48
N GLU A 153 -23.25 -10.08 25.31
CA GLU A 153 -22.12 -9.36 25.90
C GLU A 153 -22.18 -9.41 27.43
N LYS A 154 -23.31 -9.02 28.03
CA LYS A 154 -23.47 -8.97 29.50
C LYS A 154 -23.35 -10.32 30.17
N ASN A 155 -23.79 -11.39 29.52
CA ASN A 155 -23.72 -12.75 30.04
C ASN A 155 -22.41 -13.48 29.67
N HIS A 156 -21.50 -12.82 28.98
CA HIS A 156 -20.26 -13.45 28.42
C HIS A 156 -20.58 -14.76 27.67
N ALA A 157 -21.63 -14.69 26.82
CA ALA A 157 -22.11 -15.86 26.10
C ALA A 157 -21.03 -16.46 25.19
N PRO A 158 -20.80 -17.77 25.23
CA PRO A 158 -19.83 -18.44 24.36
C PRO A 158 -20.40 -18.65 22.96
N VAL A 159 -20.58 -17.56 22.24
CA VAL A 159 -21.16 -17.55 20.88
C VAL A 159 -20.21 -16.88 19.89
N VAL A 160 -20.29 -17.29 18.63
CA VAL A 160 -19.44 -16.79 17.54
C VAL A 160 -20.26 -16.51 16.28
N VAL A 161 -19.93 -15.45 15.57
CA VAL A 161 -20.40 -15.19 14.21
C VAL A 161 -19.24 -15.33 13.27
N LEU A 162 -19.40 -16.13 12.20
CA LEU A 162 -18.35 -16.38 11.20
C LEU A 162 -18.44 -15.34 10.08
N SER A 163 -17.29 -15.04 9.44
CA SER A 163 -17.30 -14.36 8.16
C SER A 163 -17.75 -15.30 7.05
N TYR A 164 -18.24 -14.73 5.95
CA TYR A 164 -18.64 -15.50 4.78
C TYR A 164 -17.47 -16.29 4.16
N ASP A 165 -16.30 -15.70 4.16
CA ASP A 165 -15.09 -16.26 3.58
C ASP A 165 -14.55 -17.41 4.44
N TYR A 166 -14.56 -17.27 5.76
CA TYR A 166 -14.20 -18.34 6.69
C TYR A 166 -15.19 -19.52 6.64
N TRP A 167 -16.50 -19.22 6.60
CA TRP A 167 -17.53 -20.25 6.39
C TRP A 167 -17.36 -21.00 5.06
N THR A 168 -16.94 -20.27 4.00
CA THR A 168 -16.65 -20.89 2.70
C THR A 168 -15.42 -21.78 2.75
N ARG A 169 -14.33 -21.29 3.36
CA ARG A 169 -13.02 -21.95 3.39
C ARG A 169 -12.99 -23.15 4.35
N SER A 170 -13.51 -22.98 5.57
CA SER A 170 -13.37 -23.97 6.64
C SER A 170 -14.60 -24.86 6.83
N PHE A 171 -15.78 -24.43 6.40
CA PHE A 171 -17.03 -25.18 6.54
C PHE A 171 -17.68 -25.54 5.21
N ALA A 172 -17.00 -25.34 4.06
CA ALA A 172 -17.51 -25.65 2.70
C ALA A 172 -18.94 -25.11 2.44
N ARG A 173 -19.33 -24.00 3.06
CA ARG A 173 -20.69 -23.42 3.06
C ARG A 173 -21.77 -24.36 3.59
N ASP A 174 -21.47 -25.19 4.57
CA ASP A 174 -22.48 -26.05 5.20
C ASP A 174 -23.67 -25.22 5.69
N PRO A 175 -24.90 -25.47 5.16
CA PRO A 175 -26.10 -24.76 5.62
C PRO A 175 -26.43 -24.98 7.11
N GLY A 176 -25.94 -26.09 7.69
CA GLY A 176 -26.16 -26.49 9.09
C GLY A 176 -25.12 -25.93 10.06
N VAL A 177 -24.25 -24.98 9.64
CA VAL A 177 -23.18 -24.41 10.49
C VAL A 177 -23.70 -23.70 11.74
N VAL A 178 -24.89 -23.08 11.69
CA VAL A 178 -25.52 -22.44 12.86
C VAL A 178 -25.92 -23.50 13.87
N GLY A 179 -25.42 -23.38 15.11
CA GLY A 179 -25.56 -24.35 16.18
C GLY A 179 -24.37 -25.30 16.33
N GLN A 180 -23.42 -25.33 15.39
CA GLN A 180 -22.19 -26.11 15.52
C GLN A 180 -21.24 -25.47 16.52
N THR A 181 -20.33 -26.28 17.09
CA THR A 181 -19.30 -25.85 18.05
C THR A 181 -17.99 -25.61 17.33
N LEU A 182 -17.43 -24.43 17.50
CA LEU A 182 -16.06 -24.07 17.18
C LEU A 182 -15.26 -23.97 18.49
N TYR A 183 -14.04 -24.46 18.51
CA TYR A 183 -13.14 -24.27 19.64
C TYR A 183 -12.17 -23.11 19.33
N ILE A 184 -12.16 -22.08 20.18
CA ILE A 184 -11.23 -20.96 20.08
C ILE A 184 -10.30 -21.03 21.30
N LYS A 185 -8.98 -21.17 21.10
CA LYS A 185 -8.02 -21.39 22.19
C LYS A 185 -8.50 -22.46 23.20
N SER A 186 -9.07 -23.55 22.70
CA SER A 186 -9.70 -24.67 23.45
C SER A 186 -11.05 -24.37 24.13
N ILE A 187 -11.59 -23.16 24.04
CA ILE A 187 -12.89 -22.81 24.60
C ILE A 187 -13.97 -23.11 23.58
N PRO A 188 -14.98 -23.93 23.93
CA PRO A 188 -16.09 -24.20 23.03
C PRO A 188 -16.99 -22.97 22.91
N VAL A 189 -17.26 -22.56 21.66
CA VAL A 189 -18.21 -21.48 21.32
C VAL A 189 -19.20 -21.98 20.28
N THR A 190 -20.43 -21.53 20.37
CA THR A 190 -21.49 -21.93 19.43
C THR A 190 -21.62 -20.94 18.30
N VAL A 191 -21.64 -21.41 17.05
CA VAL A 191 -21.89 -20.57 15.89
C VAL A 191 -23.35 -20.13 15.91
N VAL A 192 -23.60 -18.81 16.00
CA VAL A 192 -24.96 -18.24 16.01
C VAL A 192 -25.33 -17.54 14.72
N GLY A 193 -24.35 -17.23 13.86
CA GLY A 193 -24.59 -16.58 12.60
C GLY A 193 -23.40 -16.59 11.67
N VAL A 194 -23.67 -16.17 10.43
CA VAL A 194 -22.65 -15.95 9.38
C VAL A 194 -22.90 -14.56 8.79
N ALA A 195 -21.88 -13.74 8.70
CA ALA A 195 -21.93 -12.41 8.09
C ALA A 195 -22.20 -12.51 6.58
N ALA A 196 -22.85 -11.49 6.00
CA ALA A 196 -23.11 -11.47 4.56
C ALA A 196 -21.83 -11.38 3.73
N HIS A 197 -21.89 -11.91 2.51
CA HIS A 197 -20.80 -11.82 1.55
C HIS A 197 -20.31 -10.36 1.37
N GLY A 198 -19.00 -10.15 1.42
CA GLY A 198 -18.37 -8.84 1.28
C GLY A 198 -18.19 -8.04 2.58
N PHE A 199 -18.73 -8.50 3.71
CA PHE A 199 -18.41 -7.93 5.03
C PHE A 199 -17.25 -8.72 5.67
N GLN A 200 -16.09 -8.10 5.75
CA GLN A 200 -14.85 -8.70 6.27
C GLN A 200 -14.40 -8.07 7.60
N GLY A 201 -15.29 -7.33 8.26
CA GLY A 201 -14.95 -6.57 9.46
C GLY A 201 -14.84 -5.08 9.18
N ILE A 202 -14.33 -4.37 10.16
CA ILE A 202 -14.21 -2.90 10.14
C ILE A 202 -12.76 -2.42 10.20
N GLU A 203 -11.80 -3.34 10.37
CA GLU A 203 -10.37 -3.04 10.26
C GLU A 203 -9.94 -3.01 8.81
N PRO A 204 -9.38 -1.88 8.36
CA PRO A 204 -8.92 -1.77 6.98
C PRO A 204 -7.74 -2.69 6.69
N GLY A 205 -7.86 -3.47 5.61
CA GLY A 205 -6.77 -4.35 5.17
C GLY A 205 -6.62 -5.66 5.94
N ALA A 206 -7.37 -5.86 7.04
CA ALA A 206 -7.49 -7.15 7.72
C ALA A 206 -8.80 -7.83 7.29
N SER A 207 -8.76 -9.14 7.15
CA SER A 207 -9.96 -9.96 6.94
C SER A 207 -10.24 -10.71 8.23
N THR A 208 -11.28 -10.30 8.94
CA THR A 208 -11.71 -10.99 10.15
C THR A 208 -12.44 -12.28 9.77
N ASP A 209 -12.01 -13.40 10.32
CA ASP A 209 -12.61 -14.72 10.09
C ASP A 209 -13.83 -14.97 10.99
N PHE A 210 -13.78 -14.46 12.21
CA PHE A 210 -14.90 -14.59 13.15
C PHE A 210 -14.92 -13.46 14.18
N TRP A 211 -16.10 -13.26 14.77
CA TRP A 211 -16.34 -12.32 15.87
C TRP A 211 -16.90 -13.05 17.07
N ILE A 212 -16.52 -12.59 18.29
CA ILE A 212 -17.11 -13.01 19.56
C ILE A 212 -17.56 -11.77 20.37
N PRO A 213 -18.54 -11.86 21.27
CA PRO A 213 -18.90 -10.74 22.12
C PRO A 213 -17.74 -10.34 23.05
N LEU A 214 -17.62 -9.06 23.38
CA LEU A 214 -16.71 -8.58 24.43
C LEU A 214 -16.94 -9.36 25.72
N GLN A 215 -15.88 -9.94 26.27
CA GLN A 215 -15.98 -10.76 27.47
C GLN A 215 -14.68 -10.71 28.28
N ASP A 216 -14.80 -10.86 29.59
CA ASP A 216 -13.67 -10.95 30.52
C ASP A 216 -13.28 -12.41 30.77
N ARG A 217 -13.02 -13.12 29.66
CA ARG A 217 -12.43 -14.47 29.75
C ARG A 217 -10.94 -14.38 29.49
N PRO A 218 -10.10 -14.50 30.54
CA PRO A 218 -8.66 -14.35 30.39
C PRO A 218 -8.06 -15.27 29.35
N GLU A 219 -8.64 -16.44 29.15
CA GLU A 219 -8.18 -17.44 28.19
C GLU A 219 -8.36 -17.00 26.72
N LEU A 220 -9.36 -16.16 26.44
CA LEU A 220 -9.62 -15.59 25.12
C LEU A 220 -8.84 -14.30 24.88
N ASN A 221 -8.37 -13.64 25.92
CA ASN A 221 -7.64 -12.39 25.81
C ASN A 221 -6.38 -12.54 24.94
N ALA A 222 -6.13 -11.56 24.07
CA ALA A 222 -4.94 -11.50 23.22
C ALA A 222 -3.62 -11.51 24.02
N TRP A 223 -3.65 -11.00 25.24
CA TRP A 223 -2.46 -10.84 26.10
C TRP A 223 -2.31 -11.95 27.14
N GLY A 224 -3.26 -12.91 27.15
CA GLY A 224 -3.24 -14.09 28.02
C GLY A 224 -3.87 -13.91 29.40
N ALA A 225 -4.19 -15.04 30.00
CA ALA A 225 -5.01 -15.16 31.21
C ALA A 225 -4.50 -14.41 32.45
N ASN A 226 -3.20 -14.17 32.54
CA ASN A 226 -2.58 -13.63 33.76
C ASN A 226 -2.02 -12.22 33.59
N PHE A 227 -2.22 -11.56 32.44
CA PHE A 227 -1.52 -10.31 32.16
C PHE A 227 -2.33 -9.08 32.58
N ILE A 228 -3.33 -8.67 31.85
CA ILE A 228 -4.17 -7.52 32.16
C ILE A 228 -5.63 -7.88 31.84
N LYS A 229 -6.54 -7.56 32.76
CA LYS A 229 -7.97 -7.81 32.57
C LYS A 229 -8.59 -6.70 31.74
N LEU A 230 -9.51 -7.03 30.86
CA LEU A 230 -10.24 -6.07 30.03
C LEU A 230 -10.89 -4.95 30.86
N TYR A 231 -11.32 -5.27 32.10
CA TYR A 231 -11.91 -4.31 33.04
C TYR A 231 -10.91 -3.41 33.79
N ASP A 232 -9.62 -3.59 33.59
CA ASP A 232 -8.65 -2.66 34.17
C ASP A 232 -8.81 -1.29 33.52
N SER A 233 -9.13 -0.28 34.32
CA SER A 233 -9.34 1.08 33.85
C SER A 233 -8.06 1.74 33.30
N HIS A 234 -6.88 1.17 33.59
CA HIS A 234 -5.59 1.60 33.03
C HIS A 234 -5.26 0.94 31.70
N TRP A 235 -6.07 -0.04 31.26
CA TRP A 235 -5.85 -0.78 30.03
C TRP A 235 -6.62 -0.16 28.86
N PHE A 236 -5.90 0.39 27.90
CA PHE A 236 -6.44 1.03 26.69
C PHE A 236 -6.19 0.11 25.50
N CYS A 237 -7.20 -0.68 25.13
CA CYS A 237 -7.08 -1.66 24.03
C CYS A 237 -8.24 -1.59 23.03
N LEU A 238 -9.38 -1.05 23.44
CA LEU A 238 -10.57 -1.01 22.59
C LEU A 238 -10.46 0.08 21.55
N ARG A 239 -10.71 -0.26 20.31
CA ARG A 239 -11.01 0.69 19.25
C ARG A 239 -12.51 0.99 19.26
N VAL A 240 -12.86 2.24 19.04
CA VAL A 240 -14.25 2.69 19.16
C VAL A 240 -14.71 3.37 17.87
N MET A 241 -15.87 2.95 17.42
CA MET A 241 -16.57 3.53 16.28
C MET A 241 -17.91 4.11 16.75
N ALA A 242 -18.24 5.29 16.26
CA ALA A 242 -19.42 6.04 16.67
C ALA A 242 -20.32 6.37 15.49
N ARG A 243 -21.64 6.29 15.72
CA ARG A 243 -22.64 6.95 14.89
C ARG A 243 -23.23 8.10 15.70
N LEU A 244 -22.94 9.33 15.26
CA LEU A 244 -23.48 10.52 15.90
C LEU A 244 -24.97 10.67 15.58
N ARG A 245 -25.74 11.22 16.51
CA ARG A 245 -27.16 11.53 16.28
C ARG A 245 -27.34 12.55 15.15
N PRO A 246 -28.42 12.47 14.37
CA PRO A 246 -28.76 13.48 13.38
C PRO A 246 -28.74 14.88 14.00
N GLY A 247 -27.99 15.81 13.39
CA GLY A 247 -27.84 17.19 13.87
C GLY A 247 -26.72 17.42 14.88
N VAL A 248 -26.03 16.39 15.36
CA VAL A 248 -24.85 16.53 16.21
C VAL A 248 -23.61 16.54 15.31
N SER A 249 -22.91 17.68 15.25
CA SER A 249 -21.62 17.77 14.54
C SER A 249 -20.47 17.19 15.38
N ALA A 250 -19.37 16.76 14.74
CA ALA A 250 -18.17 16.29 15.43
C ALA A 250 -17.68 17.27 16.52
N MET A 251 -17.70 18.58 16.23
CA MET A 251 -17.30 19.61 17.18
C MET A 251 -18.23 19.67 18.40
N ARG A 252 -19.56 19.55 18.21
CA ARG A 252 -20.51 19.51 19.33
C ARG A 252 -20.33 18.24 20.15
N ALA A 253 -20.11 17.10 19.50
CA ALA A 253 -19.81 15.84 20.18
C ALA A 253 -18.53 15.96 21.02
N GLN A 254 -17.46 16.51 20.46
CA GLN A 254 -16.21 16.75 21.19
C GLN A 254 -16.46 17.58 22.47
N GLN A 255 -17.16 18.72 22.36
CA GLN A 255 -17.44 19.58 23.49
C GLN A 255 -18.29 18.89 24.56
N ALA A 256 -19.35 18.17 24.16
CA ALA A 256 -20.26 17.47 25.07
C ALA A 256 -19.58 16.30 25.80
N LEU A 257 -18.58 15.66 25.19
CA LEU A 257 -17.93 14.48 25.75
C LEU A 257 -16.68 14.81 26.59
N THR A 258 -16.08 15.98 26.42
CA THR A 258 -14.84 16.39 27.13
C THR A 258 -14.95 16.19 28.65
N GLY A 259 -16.07 16.61 29.26
CA GLY A 259 -16.28 16.47 30.70
C GLY A 259 -16.45 15.01 31.15
N ALA A 260 -17.22 14.20 30.39
CA ALA A 260 -17.43 12.80 30.69
C ALA A 260 -16.13 12.01 30.55
N PHE A 261 -15.41 12.19 29.45
CA PHE A 261 -14.13 11.55 29.20
C PHE A 261 -13.07 11.95 30.24
N GLY A 262 -12.98 13.25 30.54
CA GLY A 262 -12.05 13.74 31.60
C GLY A 262 -12.35 13.18 32.98
N LYS A 263 -13.63 12.94 33.32
CA LYS A 263 -14.02 12.28 34.57
C LYS A 263 -13.53 10.84 34.66
N VAL A 264 -13.71 10.07 33.58
CA VAL A 264 -13.22 8.66 33.50
C VAL A 264 -11.71 8.61 33.64
N VAL A 265 -10.98 9.43 32.88
CA VAL A 265 -9.52 9.47 32.95
C VAL A 265 -9.05 9.85 34.35
N LYS A 266 -9.71 10.83 35.00
CA LYS A 266 -9.36 11.22 36.38
C LYS A 266 -9.60 10.08 37.37
N GLN A 267 -10.62 9.27 37.19
CA GLN A 267 -10.88 8.10 38.02
C GLN A 267 -9.82 7.02 37.83
N SER A 268 -9.34 6.83 36.60
CA SER A 268 -8.32 5.83 36.25
C SER A 268 -6.92 6.26 36.73
N VAL A 269 -6.41 7.43 36.30
CA VAL A 269 -5.01 7.81 36.49
C VAL A 269 -4.81 9.01 37.42
N GLY A 270 -5.87 9.53 37.99
CA GLY A 270 -5.84 10.75 38.82
C GLY A 270 -5.83 12.02 37.97
N SER A 271 -5.47 13.13 38.60
CA SER A 271 -5.37 14.41 37.89
C SER A 271 -4.16 14.45 36.99
N VAL A 272 -4.37 14.80 35.72
CA VAL A 272 -3.33 15.04 34.71
C VAL A 272 -3.20 16.54 34.49
N ASP A 273 -1.97 17.06 34.34
CA ASP A 273 -1.75 18.48 34.02
C ASP A 273 -2.31 18.77 32.62
N PRO A 274 -3.20 19.77 32.48
CA PRO A 274 -3.75 20.15 31.17
C PRO A 274 -2.71 20.62 30.14
N LYS A 275 -1.48 20.92 30.58
CA LYS A 275 -0.36 21.22 29.69
C LYS A 275 0.26 19.95 29.11
N GLU A 276 0.24 18.86 29.86
CA GLU A 276 0.77 17.56 29.46
C GLU A 276 -0.22 16.80 28.57
N TRP A 277 -1.50 16.76 28.95
CA TRP A 277 -2.53 16.04 28.24
C TRP A 277 -3.94 16.62 28.46
N LYS A 278 -4.77 16.60 27.41
CA LYS A 278 -6.16 17.11 27.46
C LYS A 278 -7.16 16.02 27.05
N PRO A 279 -8.29 15.87 27.73
CA PRO A 279 -9.31 14.88 27.42
C PRO A 279 -10.18 15.29 26.21
N LEU A 280 -9.54 15.46 25.05
CA LEU A 280 -10.19 15.87 23.81
C LEU A 280 -10.31 14.69 22.86
N LEU A 281 -11.53 14.47 22.33
CA LEU A 281 -11.84 13.44 21.36
C LEU A 281 -12.03 14.06 19.98
N ASP A 282 -11.71 13.29 18.93
CA ASP A 282 -11.92 13.63 17.53
C ASP A 282 -12.69 12.50 16.85
N PHE A 283 -13.45 12.84 15.80
CA PHE A 283 -14.28 11.91 15.04
C PHE A 283 -13.90 11.95 13.57
N VAL A 284 -13.26 10.88 13.09
CA VAL A 284 -12.82 10.75 11.71
C VAL A 284 -13.83 9.92 10.94
N PRO A 285 -14.44 10.42 9.85
CA PRO A 285 -15.38 9.65 9.05
C PRO A 285 -14.77 8.34 8.57
N VAL A 286 -15.50 7.24 8.66
CA VAL A 286 -15.09 5.92 8.20
C VAL A 286 -15.09 5.90 6.68
N ARG A 287 -13.92 5.92 6.09
CA ARG A 287 -13.74 5.88 4.64
C ARG A 287 -12.47 5.11 4.26
N GLY A 288 -12.60 4.25 3.28
CA GLY A 288 -11.49 3.50 2.72
C GLY A 288 -10.85 2.50 3.68
N LEU A 289 -9.78 1.92 3.21
CA LEU A 289 -8.96 0.96 3.94
C LEU A 289 -7.84 1.62 4.79
N ALA A 290 -7.77 2.96 4.84
CA ALA A 290 -6.72 3.66 5.59
C ALA A 290 -6.97 3.71 7.12
N GLY A 291 -8.17 3.37 7.57
CA GLY A 291 -8.53 3.34 8.99
C GLY A 291 -8.46 4.67 9.72
N ALA A 292 -8.49 4.61 11.05
CA ALA A 292 -8.37 5.77 11.91
C ALA A 292 -6.92 6.15 12.22
N GLU A 293 -6.00 5.21 12.08
CA GLU A 293 -4.64 5.33 12.60
C GLU A 293 -3.77 6.28 11.77
N ASP A 294 -3.73 6.09 10.45
CA ASP A 294 -2.92 6.96 9.58
C ASP A 294 -3.57 7.25 8.20
N PRO A 295 -4.69 7.99 8.15
CA PRO A 295 -5.29 8.37 6.87
C PRO A 295 -4.41 9.35 6.08
N GLU A 296 -3.50 10.08 6.73
CA GLU A 296 -2.59 11.03 6.07
C GLU A 296 -1.39 10.33 5.44
N GLY A 297 -0.84 9.30 6.09
CA GLY A 297 0.26 8.50 5.55
C GLY A 297 -0.11 7.75 4.27
N ALA A 298 -1.35 7.24 4.18
CA ALA A 298 -1.83 6.59 2.96
C ALA A 298 -2.12 7.56 1.81
N ARG A 299 -2.48 8.83 2.10
CA ARG A 299 -2.84 9.84 1.08
C ARG A 299 -1.66 10.25 0.21
N ALA A 300 -0.49 10.48 0.81
CA ALA A 300 0.66 10.99 0.07
C ALA A 300 1.14 10.04 -1.05
N PRO A 301 1.39 8.74 -0.80
CA PRO A 301 1.77 7.78 -1.85
C PRO A 301 0.76 7.70 -2.99
N ILE A 302 -0.53 7.63 -2.64
CA ILE A 302 -1.61 7.49 -3.62
C ILE A 302 -1.76 8.75 -4.48
N THR A 303 -1.62 9.93 -3.87
CA THR A 303 -1.68 11.21 -4.61
C THR A 303 -0.51 11.34 -5.59
N ILE A 304 0.68 10.93 -5.20
CA ILE A 304 1.86 10.89 -6.07
C ILE A 304 1.61 9.93 -7.24
N LEU A 305 1.10 8.74 -6.97
CA LEU A 305 0.80 7.75 -7.99
C LEU A 305 -0.27 8.26 -8.97
N MET A 306 -1.34 8.91 -8.49
CA MET A 306 -2.35 9.56 -9.34
C MET A 306 -1.75 10.66 -10.21
N GLY A 307 -0.84 11.47 -9.68
CA GLY A 307 -0.09 12.45 -10.45
C GLY A 307 0.73 11.81 -11.58
N MET A 308 1.44 10.71 -11.27
CA MET A 308 2.25 9.98 -12.23
C MET A 308 1.41 9.42 -13.39
N VAL A 309 0.30 8.72 -13.09
CA VAL A 309 -0.55 8.15 -14.14
C VAL A 309 -1.28 9.24 -14.94
N GLY A 310 -1.60 10.38 -14.31
CA GLY A 310 -2.11 11.57 -15.02
C GLY A 310 -1.10 12.12 -16.04
N LEU A 311 0.18 12.15 -15.68
CA LEU A 311 1.26 12.55 -16.61
C LEU A 311 1.44 11.52 -17.74
N VAL A 312 1.33 10.22 -17.45
CA VAL A 312 1.35 9.15 -18.49
C VAL A 312 0.19 9.32 -19.46
N LEU A 313 -1.02 9.63 -18.96
CA LEU A 313 -2.18 9.90 -19.81
C LEU A 313 -1.96 11.14 -20.68
N LEU A 314 -1.35 12.20 -20.15
CA LEU A 314 -1.02 13.40 -20.92
C LEU A 314 -0.06 13.07 -22.08
N ILE A 315 0.97 12.24 -21.83
CA ILE A 315 1.85 11.73 -22.89
C ILE A 315 1.05 10.94 -23.92
N ALA A 316 0.19 10.02 -23.50
CA ALA A 316 -0.64 9.20 -24.36
C ALA A 316 -1.59 10.07 -25.24
N CYS A 317 -2.31 11.01 -24.64
CA CYS A 317 -3.19 11.94 -25.34
C CYS A 317 -2.44 12.79 -26.38
N THR A 318 -1.25 13.26 -26.00
CA THR A 318 -0.39 14.05 -26.89
C THR A 318 0.11 13.24 -28.07
N ASN A 319 0.50 11.98 -27.88
CA ASN A 319 0.90 11.05 -28.95
C ASN A 319 -0.25 10.82 -29.92
N VAL A 320 -1.44 10.54 -29.40
CA VAL A 320 -2.63 10.34 -30.21
C VAL A 320 -2.99 11.62 -30.99
N ALA A 321 -2.92 12.79 -30.36
CA ALA A 321 -3.15 14.07 -31.04
C ALA A 321 -2.17 14.28 -32.20
N MET A 322 -0.89 14.01 -32.02
CA MET A 322 0.14 14.09 -33.05
C MET A 322 -0.13 13.11 -34.21
N MET A 323 -0.53 11.88 -33.95
CA MET A 323 -0.89 10.87 -34.94
C MET A 323 -2.14 11.28 -35.73
N VAL A 324 -3.15 11.82 -35.06
CA VAL A 324 -4.39 12.32 -35.68
C VAL A 324 -4.10 13.54 -36.56
N ILE A 325 -3.26 14.50 -36.11
CA ILE A 325 -2.82 15.65 -36.91
C ILE A 325 -2.07 15.14 -38.13
N ALA A 326 -1.12 14.24 -38.02
CA ALA A 326 -0.38 13.66 -39.11
C ALA A 326 -1.31 13.03 -40.17
N ARG A 327 -2.27 12.22 -39.74
CA ARG A 327 -3.27 11.58 -40.61
C ARG A 327 -4.16 12.62 -41.33
N ASN A 328 -4.65 13.61 -40.59
CA ASN A 328 -5.54 14.64 -41.15
C ASN A 328 -4.81 15.52 -42.17
N THR A 329 -3.50 15.72 -42.03
CA THR A 329 -2.73 16.48 -43.06
C THR A 329 -2.60 15.72 -44.37
N VAL A 330 -2.54 14.39 -44.36
CA VAL A 330 -2.58 13.56 -45.56
C VAL A 330 -3.95 13.66 -46.26
N ARG A 331 -5.02 13.75 -45.48
CA ARG A 331 -6.42 13.84 -45.95
C ARG A 331 -6.88 15.25 -46.25
N GLN A 332 -6.00 16.24 -46.16
CA GLN A 332 -6.36 17.67 -46.35
C GLN A 332 -6.92 17.96 -47.75
N ARG A 333 -6.39 17.33 -48.82
CA ARG A 333 -6.93 17.42 -50.16
C ARG A 333 -8.37 16.92 -50.25
N GLU A 334 -8.69 15.77 -49.61
CA GLU A 334 -10.05 15.22 -49.54
C GLU A 334 -11.01 16.19 -48.84
N PHE A 335 -10.59 16.79 -47.72
CA PHE A 335 -11.43 17.77 -47.02
C PHE A 335 -11.67 19.05 -47.82
N SER A 336 -10.62 19.55 -48.53
CA SER A 336 -10.72 20.73 -49.40
C SER A 336 -11.64 20.51 -50.59
N LEU A 337 -11.59 19.33 -51.25
CA LEU A 337 -12.50 18.96 -52.31
C LEU A 337 -13.95 18.89 -51.81
N ARG A 338 -14.21 18.31 -50.67
CA ARG A 338 -15.57 18.24 -50.09
C ARG A 338 -16.12 19.62 -49.76
N LEU A 339 -15.29 20.51 -49.20
CA LEU A 339 -15.69 21.89 -48.95
C LEU A 339 -15.97 22.64 -50.23
N ALA A 340 -15.20 22.41 -51.32
CA ALA A 340 -15.41 23.03 -52.63
C ALA A 340 -16.71 22.56 -53.31
N ILE A 341 -17.16 21.32 -53.08
CA ILE A 341 -18.42 20.73 -53.57
C ILE A 341 -19.63 21.15 -52.68
N GLY A 342 -19.40 21.97 -51.61
CA GLY A 342 -20.50 22.52 -50.81
C GLY A 342 -20.78 21.78 -49.51
N ALA A 343 -19.94 20.85 -49.08
CA ALA A 343 -20.08 20.21 -47.77
C ALA A 343 -19.83 21.23 -46.63
N GLY A 344 -20.78 21.34 -45.71
CA GLY A 344 -20.67 22.25 -44.56
C GLY A 344 -19.51 21.88 -43.63
N ARG A 345 -18.82 22.88 -43.09
CA ARG A 345 -17.74 22.64 -42.08
C ARG A 345 -18.19 21.81 -40.86
N ALA A 346 -19.47 21.98 -40.45
CA ALA A 346 -20.07 21.22 -39.36
C ALA A 346 -20.19 19.70 -39.65
N ALA A 347 -20.39 19.33 -40.94
CA ALA A 347 -20.45 17.91 -41.32
C ALA A 347 -19.07 17.24 -41.23
N ILE A 348 -18.01 17.94 -41.67
CA ILE A 348 -16.62 17.43 -41.51
C ILE A 348 -16.23 17.35 -40.02
N PHE A 349 -16.62 18.39 -39.25
CA PHE A 349 -16.42 18.40 -37.80
C PHE A 349 -17.05 17.17 -37.12
N ARG A 350 -18.35 16.94 -37.36
CA ARG A 350 -19.10 15.81 -36.75
C ARG A 350 -18.51 14.48 -37.17
N GLN A 351 -18.07 14.32 -38.40
CA GLN A 351 -17.42 13.11 -38.90
C GLN A 351 -16.10 12.82 -38.14
N LEU A 352 -15.21 13.84 -38.04
CA LEU A 352 -13.94 13.69 -37.29
C LEU A 352 -14.15 13.44 -35.79
N LEU A 353 -15.16 14.06 -35.19
CA LEU A 353 -15.55 13.82 -33.82
C LEU A 353 -16.04 12.37 -33.62
N CYS A 354 -16.86 11.83 -34.55
CA CYS A 354 -17.27 10.42 -34.52
C CYS A 354 -16.08 9.47 -34.64
N GLU A 355 -15.07 9.75 -35.50
CA GLU A 355 -13.84 8.97 -35.57
C GLU A 355 -13.09 8.98 -34.22
N SER A 356 -12.96 10.14 -33.56
CA SER A 356 -12.30 10.29 -32.27
C SER A 356 -13.06 9.57 -31.15
N ILE A 357 -14.39 9.70 -31.09
CA ILE A 357 -15.22 9.01 -30.09
C ILE A 357 -15.08 7.49 -30.20
N LEU A 358 -15.11 6.94 -31.41
CA LEU A 358 -14.96 5.50 -31.65
C LEU A 358 -13.59 4.99 -31.17
N LEU A 359 -12.51 5.73 -31.44
CA LEU A 359 -11.17 5.38 -30.98
C LEU A 359 -11.08 5.38 -29.45
N VAL A 360 -11.63 6.44 -28.81
CA VAL A 360 -11.64 6.54 -27.33
C VAL A 360 -12.50 5.45 -26.71
N SER A 361 -13.69 5.21 -27.25
CA SER A 361 -14.59 4.17 -26.73
C SER A 361 -13.92 2.77 -26.79
N ALA A 362 -13.23 2.47 -27.90
CA ALA A 362 -12.48 1.22 -28.02
C ALA A 362 -11.29 1.17 -27.03
N GLY A 363 -10.56 2.28 -26.90
CA GLY A 363 -9.46 2.42 -25.94
C GLY A 363 -9.94 2.32 -24.48
N ALA A 364 -11.05 2.96 -24.14
CA ALA A 364 -11.65 2.91 -22.80
C ALA A 364 -12.17 1.50 -22.44
N ALA A 365 -12.79 0.79 -23.40
CA ALA A 365 -13.25 -0.57 -23.18
C ALA A 365 -12.08 -1.52 -22.90
N LEU A 366 -11.01 -1.45 -23.69
CA LEU A 366 -9.80 -2.25 -23.44
C LEU A 366 -9.08 -1.78 -22.17
N GLY A 367 -9.07 -0.48 -21.89
CA GLY A 367 -8.51 0.09 -20.64
C GLY A 367 -9.26 -0.40 -19.40
N TRP A 368 -10.57 -0.53 -19.48
CA TRP A 368 -11.39 -1.10 -18.41
C TRP A 368 -11.03 -2.56 -18.14
N LEU A 369 -10.89 -3.38 -19.19
CA LEU A 369 -10.45 -4.78 -19.07
C LEU A 369 -9.03 -4.87 -18.46
N PHE A 370 -8.13 -3.99 -18.88
CA PHE A 370 -6.80 -3.89 -18.29
C PHE A 370 -6.88 -3.52 -16.80
N ALA A 371 -7.71 -2.55 -16.42
CA ALA A 371 -7.89 -2.16 -15.03
C ALA A 371 -8.45 -3.30 -14.17
N LEU A 372 -9.42 -4.08 -14.68
CA LEU A 372 -9.93 -5.28 -14.01
C LEU A 372 -8.82 -6.29 -13.74
N ALA A 373 -8.02 -6.63 -14.75
CA ALA A 373 -6.91 -7.57 -14.61
C ALA A 373 -5.83 -7.06 -13.64
N ALA A 374 -5.47 -5.77 -13.73
CA ALA A 374 -4.46 -5.16 -12.87
C ALA A 374 -4.90 -5.10 -11.40
N THR A 375 -6.17 -4.74 -11.12
CA THR A 375 -6.69 -4.70 -9.75
C THR A 375 -6.85 -6.09 -9.15
N GLN A 376 -7.24 -7.11 -9.93
CA GLN A 376 -7.25 -8.50 -9.48
C GLN A 376 -5.84 -9.00 -9.14
N LEU A 377 -4.88 -8.77 -10.01
CA LEU A 377 -3.48 -9.15 -9.76
C LEU A 377 -2.91 -8.48 -8.50
N LEU A 378 -3.26 -7.23 -8.27
CA LEU A 378 -2.83 -6.51 -7.07
C LEU A 378 -3.52 -7.07 -5.83
N ALA A 379 -4.82 -7.34 -5.88
CA ALA A 379 -5.59 -7.92 -4.79
C ALA A 379 -5.03 -9.28 -4.34
N THR A 380 -4.75 -10.18 -5.30
CA THR A 380 -4.16 -11.50 -4.99
C THR A 380 -2.77 -11.41 -4.39
N ARG A 381 -1.97 -10.40 -4.77
CA ARG A 381 -0.62 -10.22 -4.21
C ARG A 381 -0.61 -9.56 -2.84
N SER A 382 -1.53 -8.64 -2.60
CA SER A 382 -1.62 -7.92 -1.31
C SER A 382 -2.42 -8.67 -0.24
N GLY A 383 -3.05 -9.81 -0.58
CA GLY A 383 -3.94 -10.55 0.32
C GLY A 383 -5.27 -9.84 0.62
N VAL A 384 -5.53 -8.68 0.01
CA VAL A 384 -6.76 -7.90 0.16
C VAL A 384 -7.70 -8.26 -1.00
N GLU A 385 -8.40 -9.39 -0.88
CA GLU A 385 -9.22 -9.91 -1.98
C GLU A 385 -10.47 -9.09 -2.26
N THR A 386 -11.00 -8.37 -1.26
CA THR A 386 -12.25 -7.64 -1.41
C THR A 386 -12.03 -6.13 -1.34
N GLY A 387 -12.72 -5.42 -2.22
CA GLY A 387 -12.77 -3.97 -2.19
C GLY A 387 -12.05 -3.23 -3.32
N MET A 388 -11.08 -3.84 -4.00
CA MET A 388 -10.33 -3.20 -5.10
C MET A 388 -11.02 -3.29 -6.47
N ALA A 389 -12.09 -4.10 -6.59
CA ALA A 389 -12.83 -4.21 -7.85
C ALA A 389 -13.42 -2.85 -8.26
N PRO A 390 -13.32 -2.46 -9.56
CA PRO A 390 -13.90 -1.22 -10.06
C PRO A 390 -15.41 -1.18 -9.82
N ASP A 391 -15.85 -0.11 -9.17
CA ASP A 391 -17.23 0.17 -8.84
C ASP A 391 -17.84 1.29 -9.70
N ARG A 392 -19.04 1.76 -9.35
CA ARG A 392 -19.73 2.85 -10.04
C ARG A 392 -18.91 4.15 -10.06
N SER A 393 -18.19 4.47 -8.98
CA SER A 393 -17.34 5.67 -8.89
C SER A 393 -16.19 5.60 -9.88
N VAL A 394 -15.57 4.42 -10.01
CA VAL A 394 -14.51 4.14 -10.97
C VAL A 394 -15.02 4.20 -12.40
N LEU A 395 -16.24 3.72 -12.67
CA LEU A 395 -16.86 3.83 -13.98
C LEU A 395 -17.08 5.30 -14.38
N ILE A 396 -17.63 6.12 -13.48
CA ILE A 396 -17.83 7.55 -13.69
C ILE A 396 -16.48 8.23 -13.98
N PHE A 397 -15.47 7.95 -13.19
CA PHE A 397 -14.12 8.49 -13.39
C PHE A 397 -13.56 8.10 -14.77
N THR A 398 -13.69 6.83 -15.18
CA THR A 398 -13.22 6.35 -16.48
C THR A 398 -13.94 7.06 -17.63
N LEU A 399 -15.25 7.29 -17.50
CA LEU A 399 -16.03 8.05 -18.50
C LEU A 399 -15.60 9.51 -18.57
N LEU A 400 -15.35 10.16 -17.41
CA LEU A 400 -14.86 11.54 -17.35
C LEU A 400 -13.48 11.68 -17.98
N ILE A 401 -12.54 10.80 -17.65
CA ILE A 401 -11.19 10.81 -18.24
C ILE A 401 -11.24 10.54 -19.75
N SER A 402 -12.11 9.65 -20.20
CA SER A 402 -12.31 9.36 -21.62
C SER A 402 -12.92 10.54 -22.37
N ALA A 403 -13.89 11.25 -21.77
CA ALA A 403 -14.45 12.47 -22.31
C ALA A 403 -13.38 13.58 -22.40
N LEU A 404 -12.56 13.74 -21.36
CA LEU A 404 -11.45 14.70 -21.34
C LEU A 404 -10.40 14.38 -22.42
N ALA A 405 -10.03 13.11 -22.57
CA ALA A 405 -9.14 12.66 -23.64
C ALA A 405 -9.72 12.98 -25.02
N THR A 406 -11.02 12.70 -25.26
CA THR A 406 -11.73 13.05 -26.50
C THR A 406 -11.68 14.55 -26.77
N LEU A 407 -11.87 15.37 -25.75
CA LEU A 407 -11.78 16.83 -25.86
C LEU A 407 -10.37 17.26 -26.29
N PHE A 408 -9.34 16.73 -25.65
CA PHE A 408 -7.94 17.11 -25.89
C PHE A 408 -7.49 16.78 -27.32
N PHE A 409 -7.64 15.54 -27.76
CA PHE A 409 -7.10 15.13 -29.05
C PHE A 409 -8.16 15.15 -30.18
N GLY A 410 -9.45 15.29 -29.85
CA GLY A 410 -10.50 15.50 -30.84
C GLY A 410 -10.60 16.95 -31.27
N LEU A 411 -10.68 17.91 -30.34
CA LEU A 411 -10.91 19.32 -30.66
C LEU A 411 -9.67 20.05 -31.14
N VAL A 412 -8.49 19.81 -30.61
CA VAL A 412 -7.26 20.54 -30.96
C VAL A 412 -6.84 20.33 -32.42
N PRO A 413 -6.78 19.09 -32.96
CA PRO A 413 -6.51 18.88 -34.40
C PRO A 413 -7.62 19.41 -35.31
N LEU A 414 -8.83 19.34 -34.83
CA LEU A 414 -10.02 19.78 -35.53
C LEU A 414 -10.01 21.29 -35.73
N TRP A 415 -9.69 22.05 -34.67
CA TRP A 415 -9.55 23.52 -34.76
C TRP A 415 -8.46 23.96 -35.73
N SER A 416 -7.35 23.20 -35.79
CA SER A 416 -6.27 23.43 -36.75
C SER A 416 -6.67 23.13 -38.20
N ALA A 417 -7.50 22.11 -38.44
CA ALA A 417 -8.00 21.73 -39.75
C ALA A 417 -9.03 22.75 -40.31
N MET A 418 -9.88 23.33 -39.44
CA MET A 418 -10.89 24.31 -39.84
C MET A 418 -10.32 25.72 -40.20
N ARG A 419 -9.14 26.07 -39.67
CA ARG A 419 -8.47 27.34 -39.93
C ARG A 419 -7.65 27.36 -41.22
N ALA A 420 -7.52 26.22 -41.93
CA ALA A 420 -6.79 26.16 -43.20
C ALA A 420 -7.57 26.91 -44.28
N PRO A 421 -6.96 27.93 -44.96
CA PRO A 421 -7.65 28.67 -46.02
C PRO A 421 -7.81 27.78 -47.26
N VAL A 422 -9.05 27.61 -47.73
CA VAL A 422 -9.44 26.77 -48.86
C VAL A 422 -8.71 27.23 -50.14
N ALA A 423 -8.56 28.56 -50.37
CA ALA A 423 -7.88 29.14 -51.51
C ALA A 423 -6.37 28.83 -51.56
N GLY A 424 -5.72 28.64 -50.40
CA GLY A 424 -4.28 28.35 -50.35
C GLY A 424 -3.96 26.91 -50.71
N VAL A 425 -4.83 25.95 -50.47
CA VAL A 425 -4.63 24.51 -50.78
C VAL A 425 -4.82 24.20 -52.26
N LEU A 426 -5.74 24.92 -52.93
CA LEU A 426 -5.99 24.79 -54.39
C LEU A 426 -4.91 25.46 -55.24
N ARG A 427 -4.21 26.47 -54.73
CA ARG A 427 -3.10 27.15 -55.42
C ARG A 427 -1.74 26.49 -55.16
N ALA A 428 -1.61 25.59 -54.21
CA ALA A 428 -0.36 24.92 -53.83
C ALA A 428 0.04 23.75 -54.77
N THR A 429 -0.26 23.85 -56.05
CA THR A 429 0.29 23.00 -57.10
C THR A 429 1.74 23.35 -57.47
N SER A 430 2.29 24.42 -56.91
CA SER A 430 3.72 24.75 -57.02
C SER A 430 4.50 24.27 -55.79
N ALA A 431 5.57 23.54 -56.02
CA ALA A 431 6.43 22.78 -55.10
C ALA A 431 7.16 23.59 -54.01
N ASN A 432 6.77 24.83 -53.70
CA ASN A 432 7.52 25.76 -52.84
C ASN A 432 6.73 26.39 -51.67
N THR A 433 5.71 25.74 -51.12
CA THR A 433 5.17 26.26 -49.85
C THR A 433 6.00 25.74 -48.68
N THR A 434 6.95 26.56 -48.22
CA THR A 434 7.65 26.44 -46.94
C THR A 434 6.64 26.20 -45.84
N THR A 435 6.64 25.00 -45.27
CA THR A 435 5.87 24.68 -44.08
C THR A 435 6.11 25.79 -43.05
N SER A 436 5.06 26.46 -42.59
CA SER A 436 5.17 27.57 -41.61
C SER A 436 6.10 27.19 -40.48
N ARG A 437 7.17 27.96 -40.28
CA ARG A 437 8.20 27.79 -39.22
C ARG A 437 7.57 27.60 -37.85
N SER A 438 6.39 28.16 -37.57
CA SER A 438 5.63 28.03 -36.33
C SER A 438 5.10 26.60 -36.07
N ARG A 439 4.70 25.85 -37.11
CA ARG A 439 4.21 24.47 -36.97
C ARG A 439 5.35 23.49 -36.65
N ILE A 440 6.54 23.75 -37.19
CA ILE A 440 7.74 22.93 -36.92
C ILE A 440 8.19 23.14 -35.46
N ILE A 441 8.17 24.40 -34.99
CA ILE A 441 8.53 24.75 -33.61
C ILE A 441 7.52 24.16 -32.60
N GLY A 442 6.23 24.28 -32.86
CA GLY A 442 5.17 23.73 -32.00
C GLY A 442 5.32 22.24 -31.78
N GLY A 443 5.59 21.45 -32.83
CA GLY A 443 5.81 20.01 -32.68
C GLY A 443 7.09 19.65 -31.89
N ARG A 444 8.15 20.47 -31.98
CA ARG A 444 9.38 20.27 -31.18
C ARG A 444 9.17 20.58 -29.71
N ILE A 445 8.42 21.63 -29.37
CA ILE A 445 8.07 22.00 -27.99
C ILE A 445 7.27 20.87 -27.35
N VAL A 446 6.29 20.31 -28.04
CA VAL A 446 5.47 19.20 -27.53
C VAL A 446 6.33 17.96 -27.22
N LEU A 447 7.22 17.59 -28.14
CA LEU A 447 8.13 16.46 -27.95
C LEU A 447 9.12 16.71 -26.78
N ALA A 448 9.68 17.93 -26.68
CA ALA A 448 10.54 18.31 -25.57
C ALA A 448 9.78 18.26 -24.21
N GLY A 449 8.53 18.71 -24.18
CA GLY A 449 7.66 18.62 -23.00
C GLY A 449 7.39 17.17 -22.58
N GLN A 450 7.12 16.28 -23.55
CA GLN A 450 6.97 14.85 -23.26
C GLN A 450 8.26 14.21 -22.71
N MET A 451 9.41 14.59 -23.25
CA MET A 451 10.71 14.18 -22.74
C MET A 451 10.93 14.66 -21.29
N ALA A 452 10.58 15.92 -21.00
CA ALA A 452 10.67 16.49 -19.66
C ALA A 452 9.80 15.72 -18.65
N ILE A 453 8.54 15.42 -19.01
CA ILE A 453 7.63 14.62 -18.18
C ILE A 453 8.18 13.21 -17.98
N CYS A 454 8.68 12.58 -19.05
CA CYS A 454 9.27 11.23 -18.96
C CYS A 454 10.48 11.19 -18.01
N LEU A 455 11.33 12.22 -18.00
CA LEU A 455 12.45 12.32 -17.08
C LEU A 455 11.97 12.36 -15.63
N VAL A 456 10.92 13.13 -15.33
CA VAL A 456 10.32 13.19 -13.98
C VAL A 456 9.83 11.81 -13.54
N LEU A 457 9.12 11.09 -14.41
CA LEU A 457 8.58 9.76 -14.10
C LEU A 457 9.69 8.71 -13.93
N LEU A 458 10.71 8.73 -14.79
CA LEU A 458 11.86 7.85 -14.67
C LEU A 458 12.66 8.14 -13.40
N MET A 459 12.85 9.41 -13.05
CA MET A 459 13.56 9.79 -11.84
C MET A 459 12.83 9.33 -10.58
N ALA A 460 11.51 9.55 -10.51
CA ALA A 460 10.70 9.05 -9.41
C ALA A 460 10.81 7.52 -9.28
N ALA A 461 10.74 6.79 -10.39
CA ALA A 461 10.92 5.34 -10.41
C ALA A 461 12.32 4.91 -9.92
N MET A 462 13.39 5.57 -10.38
CA MET A 462 14.76 5.24 -9.98
C MET A 462 15.01 5.51 -8.50
N LEU A 463 14.52 6.63 -7.96
CA LEU A 463 14.65 6.96 -6.54
C LEU A 463 13.94 5.92 -5.65
N LEU A 464 12.72 5.51 -6.01
CA LEU A 464 11.98 4.52 -5.24
C LEU A 464 12.60 3.12 -5.37
N LEU A 465 13.13 2.76 -6.55
CA LEU A 465 13.85 1.50 -6.74
C LEU A 465 15.15 1.47 -5.93
N SER A 466 15.89 2.58 -5.90
CA SER A 466 17.10 2.70 -5.07
C SER A 466 16.76 2.68 -3.57
N THR A 467 15.65 3.32 -3.16
CA THR A 467 15.13 3.22 -1.80
C THR A 467 14.80 1.76 -1.44
N LEU A 468 14.11 1.04 -2.32
CA LEU A 468 13.79 -0.37 -2.12
C LEU A 468 15.07 -1.23 -1.99
N ARG A 469 16.09 -0.96 -2.81
CA ARG A 469 17.38 -1.63 -2.70
C ARG A 469 18.04 -1.35 -1.35
N ASN A 470 17.99 -0.10 -0.85
CA ASN A 470 18.54 0.26 0.45
C ASN A 470 17.83 -0.48 1.59
N TYR A 471 16.50 -0.65 1.51
CA TYR A 471 15.74 -1.48 2.46
C TYR A 471 16.21 -2.93 2.42
N ALA A 472 16.29 -3.53 1.22
CA ALA A 472 16.65 -4.94 1.05
C ALA A 472 18.10 -5.26 1.44
N THR A 473 19.01 -4.28 1.39
CA THR A 473 20.45 -4.47 1.72
C THR A 473 20.83 -3.91 3.08
N GLN A 474 19.87 -3.40 3.86
CA GLN A 474 20.12 -2.83 5.17
C GLN A 474 20.63 -3.88 6.16
N ASN A 475 21.68 -3.55 6.88
CA ASN A 475 22.14 -4.37 7.99
C ASN A 475 21.12 -4.31 9.15
N LEU A 476 20.50 -5.42 9.45
CA LEU A 476 19.50 -5.54 10.52
C LEU A 476 20.12 -5.60 11.93
N GLY A 477 21.44 -5.76 12.05
CA GLY A 477 22.12 -6.00 13.33
C GLY A 477 21.90 -7.41 13.88
N MET A 478 21.23 -8.29 13.10
CA MET A 478 20.96 -9.70 13.41
C MET A 478 21.10 -10.54 12.13
N GLN A 479 21.19 -11.84 12.28
CA GLN A 479 21.24 -12.79 11.16
C GLN A 479 19.83 -13.33 10.87
N ALA A 480 19.11 -12.70 9.94
CA ALA A 480 17.74 -13.10 9.60
C ALA A 480 17.67 -14.34 8.69
N GLU A 481 18.77 -14.66 7.97
CA GLU A 481 18.85 -15.83 7.11
C GLU A 481 18.96 -17.12 7.93
N GLY A 482 18.37 -18.21 7.45
CA GLY A 482 18.36 -19.50 8.14
C GLY A 482 17.53 -19.51 9.44
N LEU A 483 16.64 -18.56 9.65
CA LEU A 483 15.82 -18.45 10.86
C LEU A 483 14.33 -18.64 10.51
N LEU A 484 13.76 -19.76 10.96
CA LEU A 484 12.31 -20.03 10.92
C LEU A 484 11.66 -19.43 12.16
N VAL A 485 10.58 -18.70 11.99
CA VAL A 485 9.83 -18.08 13.08
C VAL A 485 8.34 -18.42 12.97
N PHE A 486 7.71 -18.73 14.09
CA PHE A 486 6.28 -19.04 14.17
C PHE A 486 5.74 -18.80 15.59
N GLY A 487 4.47 -18.46 15.70
CA GLY A 487 3.80 -18.36 17.00
C GLY A 487 3.28 -19.73 17.46
N VAL A 488 3.25 -19.93 18.76
CA VAL A 488 2.53 -21.03 19.41
C VAL A 488 1.91 -20.53 20.70
N THR A 489 0.71 -21.00 21.01
CA THR A 489 0.00 -20.64 22.23
C THR A 489 -0.38 -21.92 22.99
N PRO A 490 0.08 -22.10 24.26
CA PRO A 490 -0.38 -23.20 25.10
C PRO A 490 -1.89 -23.21 25.22
N GLN A 491 -2.49 -24.40 25.20
CA GLN A 491 -3.94 -24.54 25.26
C GLN A 491 -4.38 -25.22 26.59
N GLY A 492 -5.55 -24.78 27.07
CA GLY A 492 -6.08 -25.29 28.33
C GLY A 492 -5.31 -24.77 29.56
N GLN A 493 -5.18 -25.62 30.60
CA GLN A 493 -4.48 -25.29 31.85
C GLN A 493 -3.01 -25.72 31.84
N THR A 494 -2.37 -25.76 30.68
CA THR A 494 -0.96 -26.17 30.58
C THR A 494 -0.07 -25.06 31.12
N ASP A 495 0.86 -25.42 32.02
CA ASP A 495 1.89 -24.51 32.50
C ASP A 495 2.79 -24.07 31.31
N GLY A 496 2.79 -22.78 31.04
CA GLY A 496 3.53 -22.22 29.91
C GLY A 496 5.05 -22.45 30.00
N GLN A 497 5.63 -22.47 31.20
CA GLN A 497 7.06 -22.73 31.40
C GLN A 497 7.43 -24.16 31.03
N VAL A 498 6.63 -25.14 31.49
CA VAL A 498 6.81 -26.55 31.13
C VAL A 498 6.58 -26.77 29.64
N PHE A 499 5.53 -26.13 29.08
CA PHE A 499 5.20 -26.21 27.66
C PHE A 499 6.38 -25.78 26.79
N TYR A 500 6.88 -24.56 27.00
CA TYR A 500 7.93 -23.99 26.11
C TYR A 500 9.28 -24.65 26.29
N ARG A 501 9.61 -25.09 27.52
CA ARG A 501 10.81 -25.89 27.77
C ARG A 501 10.78 -27.22 27.03
N THR A 502 9.70 -28.00 27.18
CA THR A 502 9.52 -29.28 26.48
C THR A 502 9.55 -29.13 24.97
N LEU A 503 8.88 -28.09 24.46
CA LEU A 503 8.86 -27.78 23.03
C LEU A 503 10.26 -27.41 22.52
N SER A 504 10.97 -26.50 23.18
CA SER A 504 12.31 -26.08 22.79
C SER A 504 13.29 -27.25 22.79
N ASP A 505 13.25 -28.11 23.79
CA ASP A 505 14.10 -29.29 23.87
C ASP A 505 13.82 -30.28 22.74
N ARG A 506 12.53 -30.46 22.38
CA ARG A 506 12.15 -31.32 21.26
C ARG A 506 12.64 -30.77 19.93
N LEU A 507 12.50 -29.45 19.72
CA LEU A 507 12.93 -28.78 18.48
C LEU A 507 14.46 -28.80 18.34
N ARG A 508 15.22 -28.63 19.41
CA ARG A 508 16.70 -28.74 19.42
C ARG A 508 17.21 -30.11 18.98
N GLN A 509 16.40 -31.19 19.18
CA GLN A 509 16.73 -32.55 18.76
C GLN A 509 16.50 -32.83 17.27
N LEU A 510 15.88 -31.92 16.54
CA LEU A 510 15.63 -32.13 15.12
C LEU A 510 16.94 -32.00 14.30
N PRO A 511 17.20 -32.93 13.37
CA PRO A 511 18.39 -32.83 12.50
C PRO A 511 18.37 -31.52 11.72
N GLY A 512 19.49 -30.79 11.71
CA GLY A 512 19.63 -29.53 11.01
C GLY A 512 19.25 -28.29 11.82
N VAL A 513 18.67 -28.43 13.01
CA VAL A 513 18.47 -27.33 13.95
C VAL A 513 19.77 -27.01 14.68
N GLU A 514 20.18 -25.76 14.70
CA GLU A 514 21.37 -25.27 15.38
C GLU A 514 21.04 -24.70 16.75
N SER A 515 20.00 -23.91 16.86
CA SER A 515 19.53 -23.35 18.14
C SER A 515 18.03 -23.00 18.08
N VAL A 516 17.42 -22.92 19.26
CA VAL A 516 16.01 -22.58 19.44
C VAL A 516 15.90 -21.59 20.59
N SER A 517 15.13 -20.53 20.39
CA SER A 517 14.76 -19.60 21.43
C SER A 517 13.30 -19.15 21.28
N MET A 518 12.89 -18.19 22.09
CA MET A 518 11.53 -17.66 22.08
C MET A 518 11.52 -16.17 22.45
N ALA A 519 10.48 -15.46 21.99
CA ALA A 519 10.21 -14.07 22.35
C ALA A 519 8.70 -13.82 22.43
N ILE A 520 8.25 -12.81 23.19
CA ILE A 520 6.84 -12.40 23.15
C ILE A 520 6.52 -11.74 21.83
N LEU A 521 7.40 -10.84 21.37
CA LEU A 521 7.21 -10.09 20.13
C LEU A 521 8.32 -10.43 19.13
N ARG A 522 7.90 -10.80 17.93
CA ARG A 522 8.79 -11.09 16.80
C ARG A 522 9.33 -9.77 16.22
N PRO A 523 10.63 -9.63 15.98
CA PRO A 523 11.18 -8.50 15.26
C PRO A 523 10.62 -8.40 13.83
N GLY A 524 10.39 -7.19 13.35
CA GLY A 524 9.88 -6.92 12.00
C GLY A 524 8.34 -6.90 11.87
N THR A 525 7.60 -7.02 12.97
CA THR A 525 6.12 -6.99 12.95
C THR A 525 5.52 -5.58 12.90
N GLY A 526 6.33 -4.54 13.08
CA GLY A 526 5.84 -3.16 13.26
C GLY A 526 5.40 -2.86 14.69
N TRP A 527 5.26 -3.87 15.54
CA TRP A 527 4.83 -3.74 16.94
C TRP A 527 6.02 -3.68 17.90
N SER A 528 5.84 -2.94 18.99
CA SER A 528 6.80 -2.91 20.09
C SER A 528 6.11 -2.63 21.39
N ASN A 529 6.64 -3.20 22.46
CA ASN A 529 6.22 -2.87 23.81
C ASN A 529 7.08 -1.70 24.30
N ASN A 530 6.46 -0.55 24.50
CA ASN A 530 7.14 0.70 24.87
C ASN A 530 6.67 1.16 26.26
N SER A 531 7.60 1.56 27.11
CA SER A 531 7.31 2.22 28.39
C SER A 531 7.73 3.67 28.33
N ASP A 532 6.80 4.58 28.66
CA ASP A 532 7.11 5.99 28.87
C ASP A 532 7.45 6.21 30.36
N GLY A 533 8.71 6.44 30.61
CA GLY A 533 9.25 6.52 31.93
C GLY A 533 9.53 5.12 32.55
N TYR A 534 10.67 4.98 33.14
CA TYR A 534 11.09 3.78 33.87
C TYR A 534 11.98 4.17 35.05
N MET A 535 12.09 3.27 36.02
CA MET A 535 12.99 3.46 37.17
C MET A 535 14.36 2.89 36.82
N LEU A 536 15.41 3.67 37.01
CA LEU A 536 16.80 3.22 36.95
C LEU A 536 17.51 3.62 38.23
N ASP A 537 18.01 2.66 38.98
CA ASP A 537 18.64 2.87 40.29
C ASP A 537 17.82 3.70 41.29
N GLY A 538 16.49 3.50 41.24
CA GLY A 538 15.55 4.26 42.08
C GLY A 538 15.21 5.66 41.59
N VAL A 539 15.76 6.11 40.46
CA VAL A 539 15.47 7.40 39.83
C VAL A 539 14.51 7.21 38.66
N GLU A 540 13.37 7.89 38.70
CA GLU A 540 12.38 7.87 37.63
C GLU A 540 12.86 8.72 36.42
N LYS A 541 12.90 8.10 35.23
CA LYS A 541 13.27 8.73 33.93
C LYS A 541 12.01 9.02 33.13
N ARG A 542 11.31 10.11 33.45
CA ARG A 542 10.07 10.51 32.77
C ARG A 542 10.34 11.08 31.38
N GLY A 543 9.38 10.85 30.45
CA GLY A 543 9.45 11.35 29.08
C GLY A 543 10.47 10.65 28.20
N GLU A 544 11.07 9.57 28.70
CA GLU A 544 12.06 8.77 27.99
C GLU A 544 11.48 7.41 27.63
N MET A 545 11.29 7.18 26.35
CA MET A 545 10.77 5.92 25.84
C MET A 545 11.84 4.82 25.90
N VAL A 546 11.50 3.70 26.48
CA VAL A 546 12.30 2.46 26.45
C VAL A 546 11.44 1.34 25.90
N ARG A 547 11.96 0.67 24.89
CA ARG A 547 11.34 -0.51 24.31
C ARG A 547 11.69 -1.74 25.15
N SER A 548 10.76 -2.70 25.23
CA SER A 548 11.02 -3.95 25.93
C SER A 548 10.53 -5.17 25.16
N ASN A 549 11.19 -6.31 25.37
CA ASN A 549 10.72 -7.63 24.95
C ASN A 549 11.12 -8.66 25.99
N ASN A 550 10.31 -9.71 26.19
CA ASN A 550 10.69 -10.84 27.02
C ASN A 550 11.18 -11.95 26.11
N VAL A 551 12.41 -12.39 26.33
CA VAL A 551 13.09 -13.34 25.45
C VAL A 551 13.60 -14.56 26.23
N GLY A 552 13.64 -15.70 25.57
CA GLY A 552 14.09 -16.97 26.13
C GLY A 552 15.61 -17.11 26.21
N PRO A 553 16.09 -18.19 26.86
CA PRO A 553 17.50 -18.50 26.91
C PRO A 553 18.12 -18.65 25.51
N GLY A 554 19.32 -18.10 25.31
CA GLY A 554 20.05 -18.19 24.06
C GLY A 554 19.44 -17.39 22.91
N PHE A 555 18.55 -16.43 23.19
CA PHE A 555 17.88 -15.61 22.16
C PHE A 555 18.88 -14.86 21.27
N PHE A 556 19.87 -14.19 21.87
CA PHE A 556 20.84 -13.41 21.11
C PHE A 556 21.75 -14.30 20.25
N HIS A 557 22.11 -15.47 20.75
CA HIS A 557 22.82 -16.47 19.95
C HIS A 557 21.98 -16.95 18.76
N THR A 558 20.69 -17.26 19.00
CA THR A 558 19.77 -17.72 17.95
C THR A 558 19.51 -16.63 16.92
N MET A 559 19.35 -15.37 17.32
CA MET A 559 19.17 -14.24 16.42
C MET A 559 20.47 -13.75 15.77
N GLY A 560 21.65 -14.24 16.22
CA GLY A 560 22.95 -13.80 15.75
C GLY A 560 23.28 -12.35 16.14
N VAL A 561 22.77 -11.87 17.29
CA VAL A 561 23.05 -10.54 17.85
C VAL A 561 24.23 -10.65 18.82
N PRO A 562 25.34 -9.91 18.59
CA PRO A 562 26.50 -9.98 19.46
C PRO A 562 26.24 -9.43 20.87
N ILE A 563 26.69 -10.14 21.89
CA ILE A 563 26.78 -9.68 23.27
C ILE A 563 28.08 -8.90 23.41
N LEU A 564 28.03 -7.66 23.85
CA LEU A 564 29.19 -6.77 23.95
C LEU A 564 29.82 -6.78 25.34
N ALA A 565 29.01 -7.00 26.38
CA ALA A 565 29.46 -7.11 27.77
C ALA A 565 28.50 -7.98 28.57
N GLY A 566 29.01 -8.61 29.64
CA GLY A 566 28.23 -9.45 30.53
C GLY A 566 27.90 -10.84 29.98
N ARG A 567 26.68 -11.35 30.26
CA ARG A 567 26.21 -12.68 29.87
C ARG A 567 24.84 -12.64 29.21
N ASP A 568 24.50 -13.70 28.48
CA ASP A 568 23.15 -13.96 27.96
C ASP A 568 22.18 -14.42 29.06
N ILE A 569 20.89 -14.45 28.74
CA ILE A 569 19.83 -15.08 29.54
C ILE A 569 20.10 -16.58 29.55
N ALA A 570 20.23 -17.13 30.76
CA ALA A 570 20.51 -18.53 30.97
C ALA A 570 19.24 -19.35 31.27
N GLU A 571 19.29 -20.64 31.07
CA GLU A 571 18.20 -21.56 31.48
C GLU A 571 17.91 -21.58 32.99
N SER A 572 18.87 -21.11 33.81
CA SER A 572 18.70 -20.93 35.27
C SER A 572 17.93 -19.66 35.63
N ASP A 573 17.74 -18.71 34.70
CA ASP A 573 16.99 -17.48 34.95
C ASP A 573 15.48 -17.77 34.87
N THR A 574 14.92 -18.38 35.92
CA THR A 574 13.52 -18.87 36.00
C THR A 574 12.74 -18.14 37.08
N HIS A 575 11.44 -18.41 37.16
CA HIS A 575 10.58 -17.86 38.21
C HIS A 575 11.16 -18.09 39.60
N GLY A 576 11.15 -17.07 40.44
CA GLY A 576 11.69 -17.10 41.80
C GLY A 576 13.18 -16.78 41.89
N THR A 577 13.90 -16.67 40.79
CA THR A 577 15.30 -16.18 40.79
C THR A 577 15.34 -14.64 40.66
N GLN A 578 16.50 -14.04 40.86
CA GLN A 578 16.73 -12.62 40.69
C GLN A 578 16.40 -12.22 39.25
N MET A 579 15.48 -11.27 39.04
CA MET A 579 15.08 -10.81 37.71
C MET A 579 16.26 -10.18 36.99
N VAL A 580 16.45 -10.57 35.72
CA VAL A 580 17.58 -10.13 34.90
C VAL A 580 17.13 -9.58 33.56
N ALA A 581 17.90 -8.64 33.03
CA ALA A 581 17.72 -8.10 31.68
C ALA A 581 19.05 -7.83 30.98
N LEU A 582 19.04 -7.87 29.65
CA LEU A 582 20.06 -7.27 28.82
C LEU A 582 19.54 -5.97 28.25
N VAL A 583 20.46 -5.03 27.98
CA VAL A 583 20.12 -3.75 27.33
C VAL A 583 20.95 -3.57 26.07
N ASN A 584 20.46 -2.76 25.13
CA ASN A 584 21.20 -2.48 23.90
C ASN A 584 22.20 -1.30 24.07
N GLU A 585 23.09 -1.13 23.08
CA GLU A 585 24.09 -0.04 23.08
C GLU A 585 23.44 1.33 23.23
N THR A 586 22.31 1.57 22.53
CA THR A 586 21.58 2.84 22.59
C THR A 586 21.06 3.13 24.00
N PHE A 587 20.59 2.13 24.74
CA PHE A 587 20.23 2.28 26.16
C PHE A 587 21.42 2.72 27.00
N VAL A 588 22.56 2.04 26.85
CA VAL A 588 23.78 2.38 27.60
C VAL A 588 24.26 3.81 27.25
N LYS A 589 24.31 4.18 25.97
CA LYS A 589 24.70 5.52 25.53
C LYS A 589 23.80 6.59 26.11
N LYS A 590 22.50 6.34 26.19
CA LYS A 590 21.52 7.32 26.63
C LYS A 590 21.46 7.50 28.15
N PHE A 591 21.55 6.41 28.89
CA PHE A 591 21.25 6.41 30.35
C PHE A 591 22.43 6.08 31.27
N LEU A 592 23.44 5.40 30.75
CA LEU A 592 24.57 4.90 31.55
C LEU A 592 25.92 5.35 30.98
N SER A 593 25.96 6.45 30.20
CA SER A 593 27.19 6.98 29.65
C SER A 593 28.23 7.19 30.77
N ASN A 594 29.44 6.65 30.60
CA ASN A 594 30.58 6.71 31.52
C ASN A 594 30.48 5.85 32.80
N THR A 595 29.52 4.91 32.89
CA THR A 595 29.46 3.95 34.01
C THR A 595 29.54 2.54 33.48
N ASN A 596 29.94 1.57 34.34
CA ASN A 596 29.82 0.16 34.00
C ASN A 596 28.33 -0.19 33.89
N PRO A 597 27.80 -0.60 32.73
CA PRO A 597 26.36 -0.88 32.58
C PRO A 597 25.86 -2.08 33.38
N LEU A 598 26.73 -2.98 33.81
CA LEU A 598 26.34 -4.20 34.50
C LEU A 598 26.06 -3.93 36.00
N GLY A 599 25.01 -4.57 36.52
CA GLY A 599 24.59 -4.49 37.92
C GLY A 599 23.63 -3.37 38.26
N HIS A 600 23.38 -2.41 37.35
CA HIS A 600 22.33 -1.40 37.51
C HIS A 600 20.94 -2.05 37.61
N VAL A 601 20.02 -1.41 38.32
CA VAL A 601 18.69 -1.92 38.60
C VAL A 601 17.63 -1.15 37.87
N MET A 602 16.87 -1.84 37.06
CA MET A 602 15.66 -1.30 36.39
C MET A 602 14.41 -1.74 37.17
N GLY A 603 13.35 -0.93 37.10
CA GLY A 603 12.06 -1.30 37.70
C GLY A 603 11.91 -0.90 39.17
N ARG A 604 10.76 -1.28 39.79
CA ARG A 604 10.33 -0.87 41.12
C ARG A 604 9.68 -2.04 41.89
N GLY A 605 9.89 -2.09 43.21
CA GLY A 605 9.27 -3.10 44.09
C GLY A 605 9.71 -4.52 43.69
N ASP A 606 8.75 -5.41 43.50
CA ASP A 606 8.98 -6.82 43.16
C ASP A 606 9.49 -7.03 41.70
N TYR A 607 9.41 -5.98 40.87
CA TYR A 607 9.90 -5.98 39.48
C TYR A 607 11.30 -5.38 39.33
N ARG A 608 12.14 -5.43 40.37
CA ARG A 608 13.52 -5.00 40.30
C ARG A 608 14.33 -5.95 39.43
N THR A 609 14.77 -5.46 38.27
CA THR A 609 15.44 -6.24 37.24
C THR A 609 16.89 -5.77 37.10
N TYR A 610 17.86 -6.68 37.22
CA TYR A 610 19.28 -6.37 37.16
C TYR A 610 19.82 -6.47 35.74
N ILE A 611 20.59 -5.48 35.29
CA ILE A 611 21.26 -5.49 34.00
C ILE A 611 22.46 -6.43 34.09
N VAL A 612 22.40 -7.56 33.37
CA VAL A 612 23.42 -8.61 33.36
C VAL A 612 24.24 -8.66 32.08
N GLY A 613 23.81 -7.94 31.03
CA GLY A 613 24.51 -7.93 29.77
C GLY A 613 24.13 -6.72 28.89
N VAL A 614 25.00 -6.44 27.92
CA VAL A 614 24.81 -5.43 26.88
C VAL A 614 24.92 -6.08 25.53
N VAL A 615 23.98 -5.80 24.64
CA VAL A 615 23.91 -6.31 23.26
C VAL A 615 24.05 -5.19 22.23
N ARG A 616 24.48 -5.56 21.04
CA ARG A 616 24.53 -4.63 19.91
C ARG A 616 23.13 -4.18 19.52
N ASP A 617 23.01 -2.96 19.02
CA ASP A 617 21.77 -2.45 18.44
C ASP A 617 21.34 -3.30 17.23
N SER A 618 20.07 -3.65 17.19
CA SER A 618 19.43 -4.35 16.07
C SER A 618 18.12 -3.66 15.67
N LYS A 619 17.71 -3.83 14.42
CA LYS A 619 16.40 -3.38 13.94
C LYS A 619 15.32 -4.23 14.58
N TYR A 620 14.25 -3.63 15.04
CA TYR A 620 13.23 -4.32 15.79
C TYR A 620 11.83 -4.22 15.17
N THR A 621 11.27 -3.01 14.99
CA THR A 621 9.92 -2.86 14.40
C THR A 621 9.96 -2.86 12.89
N ALA A 622 10.89 -2.13 12.29
CA ALA A 622 11.00 -1.95 10.86
C ALA A 622 12.46 -1.73 10.43
N VAL A 623 12.75 -2.03 9.17
CA VAL A 623 14.09 -1.88 8.58
C VAL A 623 14.59 -0.44 8.65
N ASN A 624 13.71 0.54 8.53
CA ASN A 624 14.05 1.97 8.49
C ASN A 624 14.06 2.67 9.84
N GLU A 625 13.83 1.95 10.94
CA GLU A 625 13.82 2.58 12.26
C GLU A 625 15.22 3.06 12.70
N GLU A 626 15.26 4.12 13.50
CA GLU A 626 16.46 4.50 14.23
C GLU A 626 16.58 3.65 15.49
N PRO A 627 17.82 3.33 15.95
CA PRO A 627 18.01 2.59 17.18
C PRO A 627 17.36 3.30 18.36
N MET A 628 16.54 2.57 19.14
CA MET A 628 15.93 3.06 20.37
C MET A 628 16.47 2.32 21.58
N PRO A 629 16.48 2.96 22.78
CA PRO A 629 16.79 2.25 24.02
C PRO A 629 15.91 1.03 24.18
N MET A 630 16.50 -0.13 24.40
CA MET A 630 15.77 -1.39 24.50
C MET A 630 16.30 -2.25 25.65
N ALA A 631 15.35 -2.88 26.37
CA ALA A 631 15.61 -3.85 27.43
C ALA A 631 14.99 -5.20 27.06
N TYR A 632 15.75 -6.27 27.21
CA TYR A 632 15.35 -7.65 26.98
C TYR A 632 15.30 -8.38 28.31
N MET A 633 14.10 -8.73 28.78
CA MET A 633 13.88 -9.40 30.07
C MET A 633 13.81 -10.91 29.86
N ALA A 634 14.20 -11.67 30.89
CA ALA A 634 14.14 -13.12 30.84
C ALA A 634 12.67 -13.60 30.85
N ALA A 635 12.21 -14.20 29.77
CA ALA A 635 10.83 -14.65 29.60
C ALA A 635 10.46 -15.72 30.66
N MET A 636 11.39 -16.65 31.00
CA MET A 636 11.14 -17.73 31.94
C MET A 636 10.97 -17.25 33.41
N GLN A 637 11.18 -15.95 33.67
CA GLN A 637 10.91 -15.36 35.00
C GLN A 637 9.48 -14.79 35.10
N MET A 638 8.74 -14.78 34.01
CA MET A 638 7.38 -14.23 33.91
C MET A 638 6.38 -15.36 33.59
N PRO A 639 5.08 -15.17 33.83
CA PRO A 639 4.07 -16.05 33.26
C PRO A 639 4.14 -16.07 31.74
N LEU A 640 4.22 -17.27 31.15
CA LEU A 640 4.33 -17.45 29.69
C LEU A 640 2.96 -17.81 29.11
N ASN A 641 2.57 -17.04 28.11
CA ASN A 641 1.32 -17.23 27.34
C ASN A 641 1.67 -17.50 25.86
N ALA A 642 1.18 -16.69 24.94
CA ALA A 642 1.56 -16.77 23.54
C ALA A 642 3.03 -16.30 23.34
N MET A 643 3.84 -17.14 22.73
CA MET A 643 5.23 -16.82 22.40
C MET A 643 5.52 -17.10 20.94
N GLN A 644 6.42 -16.34 20.39
CA GLN A 644 7.06 -16.60 19.11
C GLN A 644 8.26 -17.51 19.33
N ILE A 645 8.41 -18.52 18.50
CA ILE A 645 9.55 -19.44 18.54
C ILE A 645 10.48 -19.11 17.37
N GLU A 646 11.75 -18.97 17.67
CA GLU A 646 12.81 -18.74 16.69
C GLU A 646 13.66 -20.02 16.60
N VAL A 647 13.74 -20.61 15.42
CA VAL A 647 14.51 -21.83 15.14
C VAL A 647 15.57 -21.52 14.09
N ARG A 648 16.84 -21.54 14.48
CA ARG A 648 17.96 -21.43 13.56
C ARG A 648 18.29 -22.78 12.96
N VAL A 649 18.38 -22.83 11.65
CA VAL A 649 18.64 -24.07 10.92
C VAL A 649 19.78 -23.91 9.91
N ARG A 650 20.40 -25.00 9.56
CA ARG A 650 21.36 -25.07 8.46
C ARG A 650 20.63 -25.15 7.13
N GLY A 651 20.78 -24.13 6.31
CA GLY A 651 20.19 -24.08 4.97
C GLY A 651 18.83 -23.36 4.92
N ASP A 652 17.92 -23.86 4.08
CA ASP A 652 16.63 -23.22 3.90
C ASP A 652 15.71 -23.47 5.10
N ALA A 653 15.33 -22.38 5.77
CA ALA A 653 14.52 -22.43 6.98
C ALA A 653 13.10 -22.98 6.72
N MET A 654 12.51 -22.68 5.56
CA MET A 654 11.16 -23.16 5.24
C MET A 654 11.11 -24.65 4.95
N SER A 655 12.21 -25.27 4.53
CA SER A 655 12.29 -26.71 4.33
C SER A 655 12.11 -27.52 5.61
N MET A 656 12.41 -26.91 6.78
CA MET A 656 12.22 -27.54 8.11
C MET A 656 10.78 -27.47 8.63
N LEU A 657 9.90 -26.66 8.02
CA LEU A 657 8.53 -26.45 8.50
C LEU A 657 7.72 -27.76 8.66
N PRO A 658 7.76 -28.74 7.73
CA PRO A 658 7.05 -30.01 7.91
C PRO A 658 7.53 -30.80 9.15
N GLU A 659 8.84 -30.86 9.40
CA GLU A 659 9.41 -31.55 10.56
C GLU A 659 9.10 -30.84 11.88
N VAL A 660 9.17 -29.52 11.89
CA VAL A 660 8.76 -28.69 13.03
C VAL A 660 7.28 -28.91 13.32
N ARG A 661 6.42 -28.88 12.32
CA ARG A 661 4.97 -29.13 12.47
C ARG A 661 4.71 -30.52 13.07
N LYS A 662 5.39 -31.54 12.58
CA LYS A 662 5.30 -32.90 13.10
C LYS A 662 5.78 -33.02 14.56
N ALA A 663 6.87 -32.33 14.89
CA ALA A 663 7.40 -32.31 16.25
C ALA A 663 6.42 -31.65 17.22
N VAL A 664 5.85 -30.49 16.86
CA VAL A 664 4.83 -29.79 17.66
C VAL A 664 3.58 -30.67 17.82
N ALA A 665 3.05 -31.22 16.73
CA ALA A 665 1.85 -32.07 16.74
C ALA A 665 2.05 -33.35 17.56
N SER A 666 3.28 -33.92 17.62
CA SER A 666 3.58 -35.11 18.43
C SER A 666 3.52 -34.83 19.95
N LEU A 667 3.80 -33.60 20.36
CA LEU A 667 3.73 -33.20 21.78
C LEU A 667 2.34 -32.62 22.11
N TYR A 668 1.82 -31.79 21.21
CA TYR A 668 0.61 -31.01 21.42
C TYR A 668 -0.28 -31.04 20.16
N PRO A 669 -1.09 -32.11 19.98
CA PRO A 669 -1.86 -32.29 18.72
C PRO A 669 -2.84 -31.17 18.40
N ASN A 670 -3.31 -30.44 19.40
CA ASN A 670 -4.29 -29.36 19.25
C ASN A 670 -3.66 -27.95 19.10
N VAL A 671 -2.33 -27.85 19.08
CA VAL A 671 -1.62 -26.57 18.98
C VAL A 671 -1.14 -26.35 17.54
N PRO A 672 -1.75 -25.46 16.77
CA PRO A 672 -1.28 -25.11 15.44
C PRO A 672 -0.05 -24.19 15.50
N LEU A 673 0.69 -24.15 14.38
CA LEU A 673 1.74 -23.13 14.19
C LEU A 673 1.09 -21.87 13.63
N GLU A 674 1.25 -20.76 14.35
CA GLU A 674 0.70 -19.47 13.97
C GLU A 674 1.70 -18.72 13.05
N LYS A 675 1.27 -18.35 11.85
CA LYS A 675 2.04 -17.57 10.84
C LYS A 675 3.52 -18.00 10.68
N PRO A 676 3.80 -19.27 10.32
CA PRO A 676 5.18 -19.70 10.10
C PRO A 676 5.76 -19.03 8.86
N MET A 677 6.97 -18.47 9.01
CA MET A 677 7.72 -17.79 7.93
C MET A 677 9.20 -17.68 8.28
N THR A 678 10.00 -17.18 7.37
CA THR A 678 11.39 -16.83 7.71
C THR A 678 11.45 -15.44 8.36
N GLN A 679 12.46 -15.21 9.20
CA GLN A 679 12.70 -13.88 9.79
C GLN A 679 12.99 -12.83 8.71
N HIS A 680 13.64 -13.24 7.61
CA HIS A 680 13.86 -12.38 6.45
C HIS A 680 12.54 -11.96 5.80
N GLU A 681 11.63 -12.91 5.54
CA GLU A 681 10.29 -12.63 5.01
C GLU A 681 9.49 -11.70 5.93
N GLN A 682 9.64 -11.85 7.27
CA GLN A 682 8.99 -10.97 8.23
C GLN A 682 9.43 -9.51 8.06
N PHE A 683 10.73 -9.26 7.90
CA PHE A 683 11.22 -7.91 7.62
C PHE A 683 10.82 -7.42 6.22
N ASP A 684 10.79 -8.30 5.23
CA ASP A 684 10.32 -7.99 3.87
C ASP A 684 8.89 -7.45 3.86
N LYS A 685 8.02 -8.00 4.70
CA LYS A 685 6.64 -7.51 4.88
C LYS A 685 6.59 -6.10 5.46
N SER A 686 7.55 -5.71 6.29
CA SER A 686 7.57 -4.37 6.90
C SER A 686 7.72 -3.22 5.88
N TYR A 687 8.31 -3.48 4.70
CA TYR A 687 8.44 -2.49 3.62
C TYR A 687 7.68 -2.88 2.33
N GLU A 688 6.75 -3.84 2.43
CA GLU A 688 5.91 -4.25 1.29
C GLU A 688 5.14 -3.09 0.63
N PRO A 689 4.58 -2.11 1.35
CA PRO A 689 3.97 -0.93 0.75
C PRO A 689 4.94 -0.13 -0.13
N VAL A 690 6.20 -0.01 0.29
CA VAL A 690 7.26 0.66 -0.48
C VAL A 690 7.60 -0.15 -1.74
N ARG A 691 7.64 -1.49 -1.64
CA ARG A 691 7.88 -2.40 -2.77
C ARG A 691 6.79 -2.29 -3.83
N ILE A 692 5.52 -2.28 -3.40
CA ILE A 692 4.38 -2.10 -4.31
C ILE A 692 4.47 -0.75 -5.02
N LEU A 693 4.71 0.32 -4.26
CA LEU A 693 4.84 1.67 -4.82
C LEU A 693 5.99 1.77 -5.82
N ALA A 694 7.19 1.27 -5.47
CA ALA A 694 8.37 1.26 -6.35
C ALA A 694 8.11 0.47 -7.63
N SER A 695 7.42 -0.67 -7.53
CA SER A 695 7.05 -1.50 -8.68
C SER A 695 6.08 -0.77 -9.62
N LEU A 696 5.05 -0.13 -9.07
CA LEU A 696 4.08 0.64 -9.84
C LEU A 696 4.73 1.87 -10.50
N CYS A 697 5.56 2.61 -9.77
CA CYS A 697 6.29 3.77 -10.32
C CYS A 697 7.26 3.35 -11.42
N SER A 698 7.94 2.21 -11.26
CA SER A 698 8.83 1.65 -12.29
C SER A 698 8.05 1.25 -13.54
N PHE A 699 6.90 0.60 -13.38
CA PHE A 699 6.00 0.27 -14.49
C PHE A 699 5.56 1.53 -15.24
N PHE A 700 5.12 2.58 -14.54
CA PHE A 700 4.68 3.83 -15.19
C PHE A 700 5.83 4.62 -15.79
N GLY A 701 7.02 4.59 -15.20
CA GLY A 701 8.24 5.16 -15.78
C GLY A 701 8.61 4.50 -17.11
N LEU A 702 8.61 3.17 -17.15
CA LEU A 702 8.87 2.40 -18.37
C LEU A 702 7.76 2.59 -19.42
N LEU A 703 6.50 2.63 -18.99
CA LEU A 703 5.36 2.89 -19.88
C LEU A 703 5.47 4.29 -20.50
N ALA A 704 5.83 5.31 -19.72
CA ALA A 704 6.07 6.66 -20.23
C ALA A 704 7.22 6.67 -21.25
N ALA A 705 8.33 6.00 -20.97
CA ALA A 705 9.46 5.87 -21.88
C ALA A 705 9.05 5.20 -23.21
N PHE A 706 8.25 4.13 -23.13
CA PHE A 706 7.69 3.46 -24.32
C PHE A 706 6.76 4.35 -25.11
N LEU A 707 5.86 5.09 -24.45
CA LEU A 707 4.96 6.04 -25.11
C LEU A 707 5.73 7.19 -25.77
N VAL A 708 6.76 7.71 -25.11
CA VAL A 708 7.64 8.73 -25.70
C VAL A 708 8.39 8.17 -26.90
N ALA A 709 8.92 6.95 -26.82
CA ALA A 709 9.57 6.28 -27.95
C ALA A 709 8.65 6.16 -29.17
N THR A 710 7.41 5.71 -28.97
CA THR A 710 6.41 5.57 -30.04
C THR A 710 6.01 6.93 -30.66
N GLY A 711 5.87 7.98 -29.82
CA GLY A 711 5.60 9.34 -30.28
C GLY A 711 6.73 9.95 -31.11
N LEU A 712 7.98 9.77 -30.65
CA LEU A 712 9.18 10.19 -31.38
C LEU A 712 9.30 9.43 -32.70
N TYR A 713 9.19 8.10 -32.67
CA TYR A 713 9.21 7.27 -33.88
C TYR A 713 8.17 7.71 -34.90
N GLY A 714 6.91 7.88 -34.48
CA GLY A 714 5.84 8.33 -35.38
C GLY A 714 6.13 9.69 -36.01
N THR A 715 6.61 10.65 -35.21
CA THR A 715 6.94 12.00 -35.67
C THR A 715 8.11 12.03 -36.63
N TYR A 716 9.20 11.28 -36.33
CA TYR A 716 10.37 11.21 -37.22
C TYR A 716 10.04 10.46 -38.53
N SER A 717 9.30 9.36 -38.44
CA SER A 717 8.86 8.59 -39.60
C SER A 717 8.03 9.46 -40.56
N PHE A 718 7.08 10.24 -40.01
CA PHE A 718 6.27 11.18 -40.77
C PHE A 718 7.08 12.31 -41.41
N ARG A 719 8.07 12.88 -40.68
CA ARG A 719 8.97 13.92 -41.20
C ARG A 719 9.86 13.41 -42.34
N VAL A 720 10.43 12.19 -42.17
CA VAL A 720 11.24 11.55 -43.21
C VAL A 720 10.41 11.31 -44.46
N SER A 721 9.20 10.77 -44.34
CA SER A 721 8.30 10.53 -45.48
C SER A 721 7.94 11.82 -46.26
N ARG A 722 7.81 12.95 -45.60
CA ARG A 722 7.55 14.26 -46.26
C ARG A 722 8.77 14.87 -46.92
N ARG A 723 9.97 14.50 -46.50
CA ARG A 723 11.25 14.99 -47.06
C ARG A 723 11.91 14.01 -48.01
N THR A 724 11.18 12.99 -48.48
CA THR A 724 11.73 11.94 -49.32
C THR A 724 12.36 12.50 -50.59
N THR A 725 11.68 13.45 -51.26
CA THR A 725 12.18 14.12 -52.46
C THR A 725 13.41 14.99 -52.13
N GLU A 726 13.41 15.77 -51.05
CA GLU A 726 14.54 16.61 -50.63
C GLU A 726 15.78 15.72 -50.32
N ILE A 727 15.56 14.61 -49.60
CA ILE A 727 16.62 13.63 -49.27
C ILE A 727 17.13 12.97 -50.55
N GLY A 728 16.23 12.60 -51.47
CA GLY A 728 16.58 12.02 -52.76
C GLY A 728 17.45 12.95 -53.59
N VAL A 729 17.11 14.24 -53.73
CA VAL A 729 17.89 15.26 -54.41
C VAL A 729 19.27 15.41 -53.77
N ARG A 730 19.38 15.49 -52.46
CA ARG A 730 20.68 15.59 -51.76
C ARG A 730 21.54 14.36 -51.99
N MET A 731 20.95 13.15 -51.98
CA MET A 731 21.69 11.91 -52.27
C MET A 731 22.12 11.85 -53.75
N ALA A 732 21.30 12.35 -54.70
CA ALA A 732 21.67 12.47 -56.11
C ALA A 732 22.82 13.47 -56.35
N LEU A 733 22.93 14.50 -55.47
CA LEU A 733 24.02 15.48 -55.48
C LEU A 733 25.28 15.01 -54.70
N GLY A 734 25.30 13.75 -54.25
CA GLY A 734 26.51 13.15 -53.66
C GLY A 734 26.53 13.10 -52.12
N ALA A 735 25.38 13.40 -51.43
CA ALA A 735 25.35 13.23 -49.98
C ALA A 735 25.42 11.75 -49.57
N SER A 736 26.33 11.42 -48.65
CA SER A 736 26.51 10.04 -48.15
C SER A 736 25.35 9.64 -47.22
N ARG A 737 25.11 8.31 -47.14
CA ARG A 737 24.11 7.73 -46.20
C ARG A 737 24.34 8.15 -44.76
N GLY A 738 25.62 8.29 -44.36
CA GLY A 738 26.01 8.74 -43.04
C GLY A 738 25.60 10.19 -42.74
N GLN A 739 25.68 11.08 -43.72
CA GLN A 739 25.26 12.49 -43.61
C GLN A 739 23.74 12.60 -43.43
N VAL A 740 22.96 11.80 -44.16
CA VAL A 740 21.49 11.74 -44.00
C VAL A 740 21.12 11.20 -42.59
N LEU A 741 21.78 10.13 -42.14
CA LEU A 741 21.61 9.58 -40.83
C LEU A 741 21.92 10.62 -39.72
N ALA A 742 23.09 11.28 -39.82
CA ALA A 742 23.52 12.31 -38.89
C ALA A 742 22.56 13.49 -38.81
N MET A 743 21.94 13.90 -39.94
CA MET A 743 20.96 14.99 -40.00
C MET A 743 19.72 14.64 -39.13
N VAL A 744 19.18 13.43 -39.29
CA VAL A 744 17.98 13.02 -38.52
C VAL A 744 18.33 12.86 -37.01
N LEU A 745 19.47 12.25 -36.70
CA LEU A 745 19.91 12.07 -35.29
C LEU A 745 20.22 13.41 -34.63
N ARG A 746 20.77 14.40 -35.36
CA ARG A 746 20.99 15.75 -34.84
C ARG A 746 19.68 16.47 -34.49
N GLU A 747 18.62 16.29 -35.28
CA GLU A 747 17.29 16.81 -34.91
C GLU A 747 16.73 16.17 -33.63
N SER A 748 16.94 14.85 -33.47
CA SER A 748 16.56 14.11 -32.24
C SER A 748 17.33 14.61 -31.03
N LEU A 749 18.64 14.84 -31.17
CA LEU A 749 19.51 15.33 -30.10
C LEU A 749 19.07 16.71 -29.60
N TRP A 750 18.68 17.63 -30.50
CA TRP A 750 18.17 18.92 -30.07
C TRP A 750 16.88 18.82 -29.26
N VAL A 751 15.95 17.93 -29.62
CA VAL A 751 14.72 17.70 -28.88
C VAL A 751 15.05 17.08 -27.50
N LEU A 752 15.98 16.13 -27.44
CA LEU A 752 16.46 15.54 -26.20
C LEU A 752 17.07 16.59 -25.27
N VAL A 753 18.01 17.43 -25.78
CA VAL A 753 18.65 18.49 -25.00
C VAL A 753 17.63 19.48 -24.46
N ALA A 754 16.68 19.92 -25.30
CA ALA A 754 15.60 20.82 -24.89
C ALA A 754 14.70 20.15 -23.82
N GLY A 755 14.38 18.86 -24.00
CA GLY A 755 13.62 18.06 -23.03
C GLY A 755 14.33 17.90 -21.70
N LEU A 756 15.63 17.64 -21.70
CA LEU A 756 16.45 17.56 -20.49
C LEU A 756 16.57 18.94 -19.80
N ALA A 757 16.80 20.02 -20.58
CA ALA A 757 16.89 21.37 -20.03
C ALA A 757 15.60 21.83 -19.32
N ALA A 758 14.43 21.44 -19.84
CA ALA A 758 13.14 21.67 -19.19
C ALA A 758 12.83 20.64 -18.09
N GLY A 759 13.24 19.39 -18.29
CA GLY A 759 12.95 18.27 -17.41
C GLY A 759 13.73 18.32 -16.09
N ILE A 760 14.98 18.73 -16.08
CA ILE A 760 15.79 18.80 -14.86
C ILE A 760 15.17 19.73 -13.81
N PRO A 761 14.84 21.00 -14.11
CA PRO A 761 14.16 21.87 -13.15
C PRO A 761 12.81 21.33 -12.70
N LEU A 762 12.04 20.74 -13.63
CA LEU A 762 10.75 20.15 -13.30
C LEU A 762 10.90 18.95 -12.34
N THR A 763 11.92 18.12 -12.54
CA THR A 763 12.24 16.99 -11.68
C THR A 763 12.61 17.45 -10.28
N LEU A 764 13.43 18.49 -10.14
CA LEU A 764 13.82 19.05 -8.85
C LEU A 764 12.60 19.54 -8.04
N LEU A 765 11.57 20.03 -8.71
CA LEU A 765 10.31 20.43 -8.07
C LEU A 765 9.45 19.21 -7.73
N ALA A 766 9.33 18.27 -8.67
CA ALA A 766 8.44 17.10 -8.56
C ALA A 766 8.92 16.05 -7.54
N VAL A 767 10.22 16.00 -7.23
CA VAL A 767 10.79 15.03 -6.28
C VAL A 767 10.63 15.50 -4.81
N ARG A 768 10.33 16.78 -4.54
CA ARG A 768 10.15 17.29 -3.17
C ARG A 768 9.11 16.51 -2.33
N PRO A 769 7.91 16.19 -2.85
CA PRO A 769 6.95 15.39 -2.11
C PRO A 769 7.42 13.95 -1.81
N LEU A 770 8.35 13.41 -2.59
CA LEU A 770 8.90 12.08 -2.38
C LEU A 770 9.92 12.02 -1.23
N LYS A 771 10.41 13.16 -0.73
CA LYS A 771 11.48 13.22 0.28
C LYS A 771 11.16 12.41 1.53
N SER A 772 9.91 12.42 2.01
CA SER A 772 9.47 11.66 3.19
C SER A 772 9.41 10.15 2.97
N MET A 773 9.47 9.70 1.71
CA MET A 773 9.40 8.30 1.33
C MET A 773 10.77 7.71 0.96
N LEU A 774 11.80 8.56 0.84
CA LEU A 774 13.15 8.13 0.52
C LEU A 774 13.89 7.69 1.77
N TYR A 775 14.52 6.53 1.70
CA TYR A 775 15.31 5.97 2.79
C TYR A 775 16.79 5.97 2.45
N GLN A 776 17.60 6.57 3.33
CA GLN A 776 19.06 6.68 3.24
C GLN A 776 19.57 7.20 1.89
N MET A 777 18.81 8.12 1.26
CA MET A 777 19.29 8.74 0.02
C MET A 777 18.79 10.17 -0.15
N SER A 778 19.56 10.93 -0.93
CA SER A 778 19.18 12.29 -1.30
C SER A 778 18.15 12.29 -2.44
N PRO A 779 17.18 13.22 -2.43
CA PRO A 779 16.34 13.48 -3.59
C PRO A 779 17.11 13.81 -4.87
N LEU A 780 18.37 14.22 -4.74
CA LEU A 780 19.30 14.56 -5.83
C LEU A 780 20.37 13.49 -6.04
N ASP A 781 20.02 12.21 -5.86
CA ASP A 781 20.97 11.12 -6.02
C ASP A 781 21.58 11.13 -7.45
N PRO A 782 22.92 11.32 -7.61
CA PRO A 782 23.55 11.43 -8.92
C PRO A 782 23.42 10.15 -9.75
N VAL A 783 23.42 8.99 -9.11
CA VAL A 783 23.32 7.69 -9.80
C VAL A 783 21.96 7.54 -10.45
N SER A 784 20.89 7.85 -9.72
CA SER A 784 19.51 7.84 -10.24
C SER A 784 19.34 8.83 -11.39
N PHE A 785 19.93 10.04 -11.30
CA PHE A 785 19.93 11.03 -12.39
C PHE A 785 20.65 10.53 -13.65
N ILE A 786 21.86 9.99 -13.50
CA ILE A 786 22.63 9.48 -14.62
C ILE A 786 21.88 8.34 -15.32
N LEU A 787 21.31 7.41 -14.56
CA LEU A 787 20.55 6.28 -15.10
C LEU A 787 19.28 6.75 -15.83
N ALA A 788 18.51 7.70 -15.26
CA ALA A 788 17.34 8.26 -15.92
C ALA A 788 17.70 8.96 -17.24
N ILE A 789 18.77 9.75 -17.26
CA ILE A 789 19.26 10.41 -18.47
C ILE A 789 19.77 9.38 -19.49
N ALA A 790 20.48 8.34 -19.06
CA ALA A 790 20.95 7.27 -19.93
C ALA A 790 19.79 6.53 -20.63
N ILE A 791 18.72 6.21 -19.87
CA ILE A 791 17.51 5.63 -20.43
C ILE A 791 16.86 6.59 -21.45
N MET A 792 16.79 7.88 -21.16
CA MET A 792 16.26 8.87 -22.08
C MET A 792 17.07 8.96 -23.39
N ILE A 793 18.39 8.93 -23.30
CA ILE A 793 19.29 8.90 -24.47
C ILE A 793 19.05 7.63 -25.30
N LEU A 794 18.97 6.49 -24.65
CA LEU A 794 18.71 5.20 -25.28
C LEU A 794 17.37 5.20 -26.02
N VAL A 795 16.30 5.60 -25.33
CA VAL A 795 14.93 5.67 -25.87
C VAL A 795 14.86 6.61 -27.08
N SER A 796 15.43 7.82 -26.96
CA SER A 796 15.46 8.80 -28.04
C SER A 796 16.30 8.32 -29.24
N GLY A 797 17.45 7.70 -28.97
CA GLY A 797 18.33 7.13 -29.99
C GLY A 797 17.67 5.99 -30.77
N CYS A 798 17.08 5.02 -30.04
CA CYS A 798 16.36 3.89 -30.66
C CYS A 798 15.16 4.36 -31.50
N ALA A 799 14.37 5.31 -30.98
CA ALA A 799 13.21 5.85 -31.69
C ALA A 799 13.58 6.61 -32.97
N ALA A 800 14.72 7.27 -33.00
CA ALA A 800 15.19 8.02 -34.14
C ALA A 800 15.94 7.14 -35.18
N LEU A 801 16.61 6.06 -34.74
CA LEU A 801 17.50 5.24 -35.56
C LEU A 801 16.74 4.53 -36.72
N VAL A 802 15.56 3.99 -36.46
CA VAL A 802 14.78 3.25 -37.46
C VAL A 802 14.32 4.16 -38.62
N PRO A 803 13.67 5.33 -38.34
CA PRO A 803 13.33 6.29 -39.40
C PRO A 803 14.58 6.82 -40.13
N ALA A 804 15.67 7.09 -39.39
CA ALA A 804 16.92 7.58 -39.99
C ALA A 804 17.55 6.56 -40.92
N ARG A 805 17.56 5.26 -40.58
CA ARG A 805 18.03 4.20 -41.49
C ARG A 805 17.14 4.08 -42.72
N ARG A 806 15.81 4.18 -42.57
CA ARG A 806 14.90 4.19 -43.72
C ARG A 806 15.16 5.39 -44.66
N ALA A 807 15.41 6.57 -44.07
CA ALA A 807 15.77 7.76 -44.87
C ALA A 807 17.07 7.57 -45.66
N ALA A 808 18.08 6.95 -45.03
CA ALA A 808 19.38 6.68 -45.64
C ALA A 808 19.38 5.54 -46.69
N SER A 809 18.33 4.72 -46.76
CA SER A 809 18.17 3.62 -47.72
C SER A 809 17.29 3.98 -48.92
N ILE A 810 16.82 5.24 -49.07
CA ILE A 810 16.01 5.68 -50.19
C ILE A 810 16.86 5.72 -51.46
N GLU A 811 16.41 5.06 -52.54
CA GLU A 811 17.06 5.12 -53.82
C GLU A 811 16.76 6.46 -54.53
N PRO A 812 17.79 7.23 -54.95
CA PRO A 812 17.60 8.56 -55.53
C PRO A 812 16.64 8.57 -56.75
N MET A 813 16.73 7.52 -57.59
CA MET A 813 15.88 7.39 -58.80
C MET A 813 14.39 7.14 -58.46
N GLN A 814 14.10 6.40 -57.38
CA GLN A 814 12.70 6.17 -56.93
C GLN A 814 12.13 7.43 -56.25
N ALA A 815 12.97 8.20 -55.54
CA ALA A 815 12.53 9.44 -54.90
C ALA A 815 12.19 10.55 -55.89
N LEU A 816 12.79 10.56 -57.07
CA LEU A 816 12.53 11.52 -58.18
C LEU A 816 11.36 11.09 -59.07
N ARG A 817 10.97 9.80 -59.11
CA ARG A 817 9.81 9.29 -59.84
C ARG A 817 8.49 9.31 -59.05
N ALA A 818 8.52 9.62 -57.75
CA ALA A 818 7.33 9.65 -56.90
C ALA A 818 6.59 11.00 -56.95
N GLU A 819 6.40 11.57 -58.15
CA GLU A 819 5.44 12.68 -58.43
C GLU A 819 4.04 12.19 -58.69
#